data_bd873395ed5c3379698e9f0e1780ae6a
#
_entry.id   bd873395ed5c3379698e9f0e1780ae6a
#
_cell.length_a   1.000
_cell.length_b   1.000
_cell.length_c   1.000
_cell.angle_alpha   90.00
_cell.angle_beta   90.00
_cell.angle_gamma   90.00
#
_symmetry.space_group_name_H-M   'P 1'
#
loop_
_entity.id
_entity.type
_entity.pdbx_description
1 polymer ?
#
loop_
_entity_poly.entity_id
_entity_poly.type
_entity_poly.pdbx_seq_one_letter_code
_entity_poly.pdbx_strand_id
1 'polypeptide(L)'
;MKNNRRPLKSAFLPITIAVWLLLCSMTLAAQSSEKGGPMPPIPTMRQLSHDYIMENENALVKHPLFAETPLLRDSIQSVVFENRKWIESNSMLRDNEKFKWLRGLNNLLIEIQLGLKLNKLNSQQVMHTIRAYTAAMQLSAKGLTISAIIENEDSKVGTIVLATGSFTDNIGYAASRDRLVLKNCQNNPGQILQILDKQGPEISSNRYADSILIAAAFKNAEMVYNYAAAPSALGKKIQSINHPLVKWIGRLAFMKTGRYYYPFLDALYTGKMSIDTITPLIPEDQSENYFKLLIHTRTEQVQRKKIGEKLVAETALLTKLKSLVMELYVNDINGLHQTEASSIRFKKLANLSVEELYYIAVLGADELYTSSFVSGIYPLIIQKLGSKTTQDLFEMVHQDYFKKFIALAANYNTLQDFLSHMPLEASGHYMRSFVRDLDKLPTIEDAVDVADAFSSISDTSLRNLLLSEIRKNKNSALYTLLDELCTAVVADNQTNNNSHLLLNSVGLLGFNSLKNNQQKVVIRQYFYGDKDGAQIFNAFINSFNKPSWKINKQKYWAEVSSINGRVHIFANAPLDEKEELDLKAQDSLTTYLIAEEISPSIIVHRGHSYYANHTIAGIDSSAKLVLLGSCGGYQKLASVLSRAPETQVIASKQIGKGVINAALLRQIAETLEKGKDIVWRSIWKQLNEQLKGAAKTSFQDYIPPYKNIGLILLKTYRTAQ
;
A
#
# COMPACT_ATOMS: atom_id res chain seq x y z
N MET A 1 19.33 -39.60 34.81
CA MET A 1 20.04 -40.27 33.73
C MET A 1 20.59 -39.21 32.79
N LYS A 2 21.90 -38.97 32.85
CA LYS A 2 22.61 -37.98 32.01
C LYS A 2 22.92 -38.64 30.67
N ASN A 3 22.42 -38.11 29.56
CA ASN A 3 22.82 -38.52 28.21
C ASN A 3 23.79 -37.48 27.63
N ASN A 4 25.05 -37.83 27.66
CA ASN A 4 26.14 -37.18 26.93
C ASN A 4 25.97 -37.44 25.42
N ARG A 5 25.68 -36.42 24.64
CA ARG A 5 25.93 -36.43 23.18
C ARG A 5 27.17 -35.58 22.90
N ARG A 6 28.27 -36.25 22.54
CA ARG A 6 29.46 -35.64 21.98
C ARG A 6 29.14 -35.10 20.57
N PRO A 7 29.65 -33.92 20.17
CA PRO A 7 29.50 -33.46 18.78
C PRO A 7 30.51 -34.22 17.89
N LEU A 8 30.04 -34.74 16.77
CA LEU A 8 30.89 -35.22 15.68
C LEU A 8 31.69 -34.04 15.12
N LYS A 9 32.98 -34.00 15.37
CA LYS A 9 33.91 -33.11 14.66
C LYS A 9 34.10 -33.65 13.24
N SER A 10 33.61 -32.91 12.27
CA SER A 10 33.70 -33.20 10.85
C SER A 10 35.15 -33.11 10.35
N ALA A 11 35.54 -34.13 9.59
CA ALA A 11 36.84 -34.26 8.91
C ALA A 11 36.98 -33.36 7.66
N PHE A 12 36.51 -32.10 7.72
CA PHE A 12 36.56 -31.16 6.59
C PHE A 12 37.74 -30.15 6.64
N LEU A 13 38.61 -30.26 7.65
CA LEU A 13 39.68 -29.25 7.85
C LEU A 13 40.93 -29.37 6.95
N PRO A 14 41.29 -30.51 6.33
CA PRO A 14 42.52 -30.55 5.53
C PRO A 14 42.38 -30.08 4.08
N ILE A 15 41.16 -30.08 3.48
CA ILE A 15 40.98 -29.73 2.05
C ILE A 15 40.94 -28.19 1.86
N THR A 16 40.36 -27.48 2.80
CA THR A 16 40.32 -25.99 2.74
C THR A 16 41.68 -25.36 2.94
N ILE A 17 42.54 -25.95 3.78
CA ILE A 17 43.91 -25.46 4.01
C ILE A 17 44.80 -25.75 2.79
N ALA A 18 44.64 -26.87 2.11
CA ALA A 18 45.38 -27.19 0.89
C ALA A 18 45.03 -26.28 -0.30
N VAL A 19 43.74 -25.93 -0.44
CA VAL A 19 43.29 -24.98 -1.46
C VAL A 19 43.74 -23.54 -1.14
N TRP A 20 43.73 -23.16 0.15
CA TRP A 20 44.26 -21.86 0.59
C TRP A 20 45.76 -21.74 0.42
N LEU A 21 46.53 -22.82 0.70
CA LEU A 21 47.97 -22.88 0.45
C LEU A 21 48.30 -22.87 -1.06
N LEU A 22 47.47 -23.48 -1.93
CA LEU A 22 47.61 -23.40 -3.38
C LEU A 22 47.29 -21.98 -3.90
N LEU A 23 46.28 -21.32 -3.37
CA LEU A 23 45.95 -19.93 -3.69
C LEU A 23 47.01 -18.94 -3.18
N CYS A 24 47.55 -19.16 -1.97
CA CYS A 24 48.67 -18.38 -1.42
C CYS A 24 49.99 -18.63 -2.18
N SER A 25 50.26 -19.83 -2.64
CA SER A 25 51.47 -20.11 -3.45
C SER A 25 51.36 -19.51 -4.86
N MET A 26 50.14 -19.41 -5.42
CA MET A 26 49.87 -18.69 -6.67
C MET A 26 49.97 -17.15 -6.52
N THR A 27 49.60 -16.58 -5.37
CA THR A 27 49.78 -15.15 -5.09
C THR A 27 51.25 -14.79 -4.80
N LEU A 28 52.05 -15.67 -4.18
CA LEU A 28 53.49 -15.49 -4.00
C LEU A 28 54.25 -15.63 -5.34
N ALA A 29 53.84 -16.59 -6.21
CA ALA A 29 54.40 -16.71 -7.54
C ALA A 29 54.11 -15.51 -8.46
N ALA A 30 53.00 -14.79 -8.21
CA ALA A 30 52.66 -13.56 -8.93
C ALA A 30 53.44 -12.33 -8.43
N GLN A 31 54.07 -12.37 -7.29
CA GLN A 31 54.89 -11.27 -6.76
C GLN A 31 56.39 -11.34 -7.17
N SER A 32 56.85 -12.42 -7.82
CA SER A 32 58.23 -12.59 -8.31
C SER A 32 58.30 -12.80 -9.83
N SER A 33 57.40 -12.26 -10.62
CA SER A 33 57.58 -12.30 -12.08
C SER A 33 58.56 -11.20 -12.50
N GLU A 34 59.79 -11.54 -12.78
CA GLU A 34 60.62 -10.92 -13.80
C GLU A 34 59.70 -10.57 -15.00
N LYS A 35 59.86 -9.40 -15.61
CA LYS A 35 59.13 -8.93 -16.80
C LYS A 35 58.99 -10.08 -17.81
N GLY A 36 57.76 -10.56 -18.01
CA GLY A 36 57.45 -11.71 -18.85
C GLY A 36 58.11 -11.58 -20.23
N GLY A 37 58.76 -12.67 -20.69
CA GLY A 37 59.38 -12.70 -21.99
C GLY A 37 58.37 -12.35 -23.12
N PRO A 38 58.83 -12.13 -24.36
CA PRO A 38 58.00 -11.69 -25.47
C PRO A 38 56.86 -12.70 -25.77
N MET A 39 55.78 -12.24 -26.40
CA MET A 39 54.74 -13.08 -26.93
C MET A 39 55.34 -14.05 -27.97
N PRO A 40 55.04 -15.35 -27.90
CA PRO A 40 55.49 -16.28 -28.98
C PRO A 40 54.87 -15.86 -30.32
N PRO A 41 55.49 -16.26 -31.46
CA PRO A 41 54.94 -15.98 -32.79
C PRO A 41 53.48 -16.47 -32.89
N ILE A 42 52.56 -15.57 -33.25
CA ILE A 42 51.15 -15.89 -33.40
C ILE A 42 50.90 -16.41 -34.84
N PRO A 43 50.39 -17.62 -35.00
CA PRO A 43 50.03 -18.11 -36.32
C PRO A 43 48.96 -17.24 -36.98
N THR A 44 49.06 -16.99 -38.30
CA THR A 44 48.15 -16.12 -39.06
C THR A 44 46.68 -16.48 -38.82
N MET A 45 46.39 -17.78 -38.71
CA MET A 45 45.00 -18.26 -38.47
C MET A 45 44.41 -17.81 -37.12
N ARG A 46 45.21 -17.42 -36.11
CA ARG A 46 44.75 -16.96 -34.79
C ARG A 46 44.94 -15.45 -34.58
N GLN A 47 45.56 -14.77 -35.50
CA GLN A 47 45.84 -13.32 -35.39
C GLN A 47 44.60 -12.52 -35.11
N LEU A 48 43.52 -12.75 -35.88
CA LEU A 48 42.23 -12.06 -35.70
C LEU A 48 41.62 -12.27 -34.29
N SER A 49 41.81 -13.44 -33.68
CA SER A 49 41.35 -13.67 -32.30
C SER A 49 42.07 -12.84 -31.27
N HIS A 50 43.39 -12.63 -31.51
CA HIS A 50 44.18 -11.76 -30.66
C HIS A 50 43.81 -10.29 -30.84
N ASP A 51 43.54 -9.87 -32.07
CA ASP A 51 43.13 -8.49 -32.37
C ASP A 51 41.82 -8.14 -31.69
N TYR A 52 40.80 -9.03 -31.72
CA TYR A 52 39.55 -8.84 -30.99
C TYR A 52 39.72 -8.78 -29.46
N ILE A 53 40.64 -9.59 -28.89
CA ILE A 53 40.92 -9.52 -27.46
C ILE A 53 41.52 -8.16 -27.11
N MET A 54 42.49 -7.65 -27.92
CA MET A 54 43.12 -6.36 -27.70
C MET A 54 42.13 -5.20 -27.85
N GLU A 55 41.23 -5.28 -28.81
CA GLU A 55 40.14 -4.31 -29.00
C GLU A 55 39.24 -4.24 -27.75
N ASN A 56 38.75 -5.39 -27.29
CA ASN A 56 37.87 -5.48 -26.11
C ASN A 56 38.59 -5.14 -24.81
N GLU A 57 39.87 -5.49 -24.67
CA GLU A 57 40.73 -5.06 -23.58
C GLU A 57 40.85 -3.52 -23.52
N ASN A 58 41.16 -2.92 -24.65
CA ASN A 58 41.26 -1.47 -24.79
C ASN A 58 39.94 -0.76 -24.50
N ALA A 59 38.80 -1.34 -24.91
CA ALA A 59 37.46 -0.85 -24.58
C ALA A 59 37.20 -0.94 -23.08
N LEU A 60 37.56 -2.05 -22.46
CA LEU A 60 37.37 -2.27 -21.00
C LEU A 60 38.16 -1.26 -20.17
N VAL A 61 39.48 -1.09 -20.46
CA VAL A 61 40.34 -0.19 -19.66
C VAL A 61 40.04 1.29 -19.85
N LYS A 62 39.33 1.66 -20.92
CA LYS A 62 38.82 3.02 -21.17
C LYS A 62 37.50 3.29 -20.41
N HIS A 63 36.92 2.32 -19.76
CA HIS A 63 35.66 2.53 -19.03
C HIS A 63 35.88 3.57 -17.91
N PRO A 64 34.93 4.52 -17.68
CA PRO A 64 35.09 5.64 -16.73
C PRO A 64 35.48 5.21 -15.31
N LEU A 65 35.02 4.05 -14.85
CA LEU A 65 35.37 3.49 -13.54
C LEU A 65 36.86 3.22 -13.31
N PHE A 66 37.66 3.19 -14.36
CA PHE A 66 39.13 3.01 -14.30
C PHE A 66 39.91 4.27 -14.53
N ALA A 67 39.26 5.42 -14.76
CA ALA A 67 39.94 6.69 -15.06
C ALA A 67 40.92 7.09 -13.93
N GLU A 68 40.53 6.88 -12.69
CA GLU A 68 41.34 7.26 -11.51
C GLU A 68 42.17 6.09 -10.92
N THR A 69 42.25 4.95 -11.62
CA THR A 69 42.95 3.75 -11.11
C THR A 69 43.93 3.18 -12.16
N PRO A 70 45.03 3.89 -12.50
CA PRO A 70 45.97 3.42 -13.52
C PRO A 70 46.59 2.06 -13.18
N LEU A 71 46.92 1.80 -11.93
CA LEU A 71 47.45 0.49 -11.49
C LEU A 71 46.53 -0.68 -11.77
N LEU A 72 45.21 -0.45 -11.68
CA LEU A 72 44.22 -1.50 -11.98
C LEU A 72 44.15 -1.73 -13.50
N ARG A 73 44.22 -0.68 -14.31
CA ARG A 73 44.28 -0.80 -15.78
C ARG A 73 45.48 -1.62 -16.21
N ASP A 74 46.69 -1.25 -15.72
CA ASP A 74 47.93 -1.94 -16.04
C ASP A 74 47.87 -3.41 -15.59
N SER A 75 47.27 -3.68 -14.45
CA SER A 75 47.07 -5.04 -13.96
C SER A 75 46.12 -5.86 -14.85
N ILE A 76 45.02 -5.27 -15.35
CA ILE A 76 44.11 -5.92 -16.29
C ILE A 76 44.85 -6.27 -17.56
N GLN A 77 45.56 -5.32 -18.16
CA GLN A 77 46.33 -5.52 -19.38
C GLN A 77 47.42 -6.60 -19.21
N SER A 78 48.15 -6.56 -18.10
CA SER A 78 49.14 -7.58 -17.77
C SER A 78 48.54 -8.98 -17.69
N VAL A 79 47.42 -9.17 -16.97
CA VAL A 79 46.82 -10.50 -16.83
C VAL A 79 46.21 -10.99 -18.15
N VAL A 80 45.59 -10.13 -18.94
CA VAL A 80 45.10 -10.49 -20.28
C VAL A 80 46.25 -10.88 -21.21
N PHE A 81 47.35 -10.12 -21.19
CA PHE A 81 48.55 -10.48 -21.94
C PHE A 81 49.12 -11.84 -21.53
N GLU A 82 49.28 -12.11 -20.20
CA GLU A 82 49.78 -13.38 -19.71
C GLU A 82 48.84 -14.57 -20.06
N ASN A 83 47.53 -14.37 -20.08
CA ASN A 83 46.60 -15.40 -20.55
C ASN A 83 46.81 -15.71 -22.04
N ARG A 84 46.91 -14.71 -22.89
CA ARG A 84 47.20 -14.87 -24.35
C ARG A 84 48.50 -15.61 -24.54
N LYS A 85 49.54 -15.20 -23.83
CA LYS A 85 50.88 -15.83 -23.87
C LYS A 85 50.84 -17.27 -23.44
N TRP A 86 50.17 -17.57 -22.30
CA TRP A 86 50.01 -18.93 -21.80
C TRP A 86 49.27 -19.85 -22.79
N ILE A 87 48.24 -19.35 -23.47
CA ILE A 87 47.48 -20.10 -24.49
C ILE A 87 48.40 -20.46 -25.66
N GLU A 88 49.17 -19.48 -26.20
CA GLU A 88 50.03 -19.70 -27.37
C GLU A 88 51.26 -20.55 -27.03
N SER A 89 51.90 -20.34 -25.89
CA SER A 89 53.11 -21.08 -25.48
C SER A 89 52.84 -22.50 -24.99
N ASN A 90 51.62 -22.85 -24.69
CA ASN A 90 51.28 -24.17 -24.16
C ASN A 90 51.24 -25.22 -25.26
N SER A 91 52.27 -26.05 -25.31
CA SER A 91 52.42 -27.16 -26.30
C SER A 91 51.48 -28.33 -26.10
N MET A 92 50.82 -28.41 -24.96
CA MET A 92 49.82 -29.43 -24.68
C MET A 92 48.48 -29.13 -25.35
N LEU A 93 48.21 -27.88 -25.73
CA LEU A 93 46.96 -27.47 -26.36
C LEU A 93 47.04 -27.61 -27.88
N ARG A 94 46.06 -28.30 -28.45
CA ARG A 94 45.82 -28.35 -29.90
C ARG A 94 45.27 -27.02 -30.42
N ASP A 95 45.38 -26.75 -31.70
CA ASP A 95 44.93 -25.48 -32.31
C ASP A 95 43.45 -25.16 -32.01
N ASN A 96 42.57 -26.13 -32.09
CA ASN A 96 41.15 -25.92 -31.76
C ASN A 96 40.93 -25.58 -30.27
N GLU A 97 41.77 -26.10 -29.35
CA GLU A 97 41.72 -25.75 -27.94
C GLU A 97 42.25 -24.34 -27.68
N LYS A 98 43.32 -23.95 -28.42
CA LYS A 98 43.80 -22.57 -28.38
C LYS A 98 42.73 -21.58 -28.87
N PHE A 99 42.04 -21.89 -29.96
CA PHE A 99 40.91 -21.08 -30.44
C PHE A 99 39.76 -21.01 -29.41
N LYS A 100 39.44 -22.12 -28.75
CA LYS A 100 38.41 -22.15 -27.69
C LYS A 100 38.77 -21.17 -26.56
N TRP A 101 40.02 -21.20 -26.10
CA TRP A 101 40.43 -20.35 -24.98
C TRP A 101 40.59 -18.89 -25.38
N LEU A 102 41.08 -18.57 -26.58
CA LEU A 102 41.14 -17.21 -27.09
C LEU A 102 39.70 -16.61 -27.23
N ARG A 103 38.78 -17.38 -27.82
CA ARG A 103 37.37 -16.97 -27.89
C ARG A 103 36.77 -16.73 -26.51
N GLY A 104 37.06 -17.65 -25.57
CA GLY A 104 36.59 -17.52 -24.20
C GLY A 104 37.12 -16.30 -23.48
N LEU A 105 38.40 -15.97 -23.68
CA LEU A 105 39.01 -14.73 -23.13
C LEU A 105 38.38 -13.48 -23.73
N ASN A 106 38.12 -13.48 -25.06
CA ASN A 106 37.41 -12.40 -25.71
C ASN A 106 35.99 -12.21 -25.15
N ASN A 107 35.23 -13.30 -25.04
CA ASN A 107 33.88 -13.28 -24.47
C ASN A 107 33.89 -12.82 -23.02
N LEU A 108 34.90 -13.19 -22.23
CA LEU A 108 35.05 -12.72 -20.85
C LEU A 108 35.11 -11.19 -20.77
N LEU A 109 35.92 -10.58 -21.63
CA LEU A 109 36.07 -9.12 -21.67
C LEU A 109 34.76 -8.43 -22.07
N ILE A 110 34.02 -9.00 -22.99
CA ILE A 110 32.68 -8.54 -23.40
C ILE A 110 31.69 -8.66 -22.23
N GLU A 111 31.64 -9.80 -21.57
CA GLU A 111 30.74 -10.05 -20.43
C GLU A 111 31.05 -9.15 -19.23
N ILE A 112 32.34 -8.87 -18.98
CA ILE A 112 32.75 -7.90 -17.95
C ILE A 112 32.26 -6.50 -18.30
N GLN A 113 32.44 -6.03 -19.55
CA GLN A 113 31.96 -4.73 -20.00
C GLN A 113 30.43 -4.63 -19.84
N LEU A 114 29.70 -5.66 -20.23
CA LEU A 114 28.26 -5.74 -20.05
C LEU A 114 27.87 -5.72 -18.56
N GLY A 115 28.62 -6.44 -17.71
CA GLY A 115 28.43 -6.46 -16.27
C GLY A 115 28.62 -5.08 -15.63
N LEU A 116 29.62 -4.34 -16.05
CA LEU A 116 29.87 -2.96 -15.61
C LEU A 116 28.75 -2.02 -16.08
N LYS A 117 28.39 -2.07 -17.36
CA LYS A 117 27.32 -1.26 -17.95
C LYS A 117 25.98 -1.46 -17.25
N LEU A 118 25.67 -2.68 -16.81
CA LEU A 118 24.44 -3.04 -16.11
C LEU A 118 24.54 -2.92 -14.57
N ASN A 119 25.62 -2.34 -14.05
CA ASN A 119 25.90 -2.24 -12.61
C ASN A 119 25.86 -3.60 -11.86
N LYS A 120 26.18 -4.69 -12.56
CA LYS A 120 26.27 -6.05 -11.98
C LYS A 120 27.64 -6.33 -11.37
N LEU A 121 28.69 -5.68 -11.86
CA LEU A 121 30.06 -5.75 -11.33
C LEU A 121 30.50 -4.36 -10.87
N ASN A 122 31.41 -4.32 -9.91
CA ASN A 122 32.19 -3.15 -9.54
C ASN A 122 33.66 -3.31 -10.02
N SER A 123 34.46 -2.24 -9.96
CA SER A 123 35.83 -2.22 -10.43
C SER A 123 36.73 -3.26 -9.75
N GLN A 124 36.52 -3.54 -8.46
CA GLN A 124 37.30 -4.54 -7.70
C GLN A 124 37.01 -5.96 -8.18
N GLN A 125 35.75 -6.24 -8.55
CA GLN A 125 35.35 -7.56 -9.03
C GLN A 125 35.90 -7.89 -10.42
N VAL A 126 36.29 -6.90 -11.23
CA VAL A 126 36.81 -7.11 -12.60
C VAL A 126 38.08 -7.97 -12.56
N MET A 127 39.11 -7.55 -11.80
CA MET A 127 40.35 -8.34 -11.69
C MET A 127 40.07 -9.74 -11.12
N HIS A 128 39.18 -9.83 -10.16
CA HIS A 128 38.78 -11.09 -9.55
C HIS A 128 38.14 -12.03 -10.58
N THR A 129 37.27 -11.50 -11.45
CA THR A 129 36.63 -12.24 -12.54
C THR A 129 37.65 -12.76 -13.56
N ILE A 130 38.62 -11.93 -13.97
CA ILE A 130 39.70 -12.33 -14.91
C ILE A 130 40.54 -13.43 -14.31
N ARG A 131 40.94 -13.30 -13.03
CA ARG A 131 41.76 -14.31 -12.33
C ARG A 131 40.99 -15.64 -12.14
N ALA A 132 39.69 -15.57 -11.79
CA ALA A 132 38.84 -16.76 -11.69
C ALA A 132 38.74 -17.50 -13.03
N TYR A 133 38.55 -16.75 -14.14
CA TYR A 133 38.59 -17.33 -15.48
C TYR A 133 39.92 -17.99 -15.78
N THR A 134 41.05 -17.30 -15.49
CA THR A 134 42.43 -17.83 -15.71
C THR A 134 42.62 -19.15 -14.98
N ALA A 135 42.29 -19.20 -13.69
CA ALA A 135 42.43 -20.41 -12.88
C ALA A 135 41.51 -21.55 -13.40
N ALA A 136 40.27 -21.26 -13.73
CA ALA A 136 39.34 -22.23 -14.29
C ALA A 136 39.82 -22.75 -15.67
N MET A 137 40.34 -21.88 -16.54
CA MET A 137 40.94 -22.23 -17.84
C MET A 137 42.09 -23.22 -17.67
N GLN A 138 43.02 -22.90 -16.75
CA GLN A 138 44.21 -23.76 -16.51
C GLN A 138 43.83 -25.13 -15.93
N LEU A 139 42.82 -25.20 -15.04
CA LEU A 139 42.32 -26.50 -14.54
C LEU A 139 41.63 -27.28 -15.68
N SER A 140 40.76 -26.63 -16.45
CA SER A 140 40.01 -27.26 -17.52
C SER A 140 40.95 -27.80 -18.62
N ALA A 141 42.00 -27.05 -18.98
CA ALA A 141 43.04 -27.47 -19.94
C ALA A 141 43.80 -28.75 -19.49
N LYS A 142 43.86 -28.98 -18.19
CA LYS A 142 44.43 -30.20 -17.60
C LYS A 142 43.41 -31.34 -17.41
N GLY A 143 42.18 -31.17 -17.92
CA GLY A 143 41.10 -32.12 -17.72
C GLY A 143 40.52 -32.17 -16.31
N LEU A 144 40.86 -31.21 -15.45
CA LEU A 144 40.39 -31.14 -14.06
C LEU A 144 39.07 -30.37 -13.97
N THR A 145 38.30 -30.65 -12.91
CA THR A 145 37.04 -29.93 -12.62
C THR A 145 37.30 -28.48 -12.24
N ILE A 146 36.44 -27.58 -12.78
CA ILE A 146 36.44 -26.15 -12.43
C ILE A 146 35.67 -25.84 -11.15
N SER A 147 34.99 -26.82 -10.54
CA SER A 147 34.09 -26.62 -9.39
C SER A 147 34.77 -25.95 -8.22
N ALA A 148 36.03 -26.34 -7.91
CA ALA A 148 36.77 -25.75 -6.81
C ALA A 148 37.03 -24.25 -6.93
N ILE A 149 37.08 -23.71 -8.15
CA ILE A 149 37.22 -22.29 -8.40
C ILE A 149 35.83 -21.63 -8.46
N ILE A 150 34.98 -22.08 -9.37
CA ILE A 150 33.72 -21.42 -9.68
C ILE A 150 32.74 -21.43 -8.51
N GLU A 151 32.67 -22.52 -7.77
CA GLU A 151 31.73 -22.65 -6.63
C GLU A 151 32.16 -21.82 -5.42
N ASN A 152 33.39 -21.38 -5.32
CA ASN A 152 33.86 -20.47 -4.26
C ASN A 152 33.69 -18.98 -4.61
N GLU A 153 33.50 -18.66 -5.87
CA GLU A 153 33.30 -17.28 -6.31
C GLU A 153 31.94 -16.69 -5.86
N ASP A 154 31.85 -15.36 -5.89
CA ASP A 154 30.57 -14.67 -5.86
C ASP A 154 29.71 -15.12 -7.04
N SER A 155 28.38 -15.20 -6.82
CA SER A 155 27.46 -15.70 -7.86
C SER A 155 27.52 -14.90 -9.17
N LYS A 156 27.76 -13.60 -9.11
CA LYS A 156 27.89 -12.74 -10.31
C LYS A 156 29.19 -13.02 -11.06
N VAL A 157 30.29 -13.11 -10.32
CA VAL A 157 31.63 -13.44 -10.87
C VAL A 157 31.58 -14.80 -11.54
N GLY A 158 31.17 -15.85 -10.82
CA GLY A 158 31.07 -17.20 -11.37
C GLY A 158 30.15 -17.28 -12.60
N THR A 159 29.02 -16.60 -12.59
CA THR A 159 28.09 -16.57 -13.72
C THR A 159 28.74 -15.95 -14.97
N ILE A 160 29.48 -14.86 -14.83
CA ILE A 160 30.20 -14.22 -15.94
C ILE A 160 31.27 -15.17 -16.50
N VAL A 161 32.03 -15.85 -15.64
CA VAL A 161 33.03 -16.82 -16.09
C VAL A 161 32.39 -17.95 -16.87
N LEU A 162 31.27 -18.50 -16.41
CA LEU A 162 30.58 -19.58 -17.12
C LEU A 162 29.89 -19.09 -18.42
N ALA A 163 29.45 -17.83 -18.49
CA ALA A 163 28.81 -17.22 -19.67
C ALA A 163 29.76 -17.12 -20.87
N THR A 164 31.07 -17.19 -20.67
CA THR A 164 32.07 -17.21 -21.77
C THR A 164 31.86 -18.37 -22.75
N GLY A 165 31.13 -19.43 -22.37
CA GLY A 165 30.91 -20.62 -23.15
C GLY A 165 32.12 -21.59 -23.23
N SER A 166 33.26 -21.26 -22.60
CA SER A 166 34.51 -22.02 -22.69
C SER A 166 34.52 -23.31 -21.89
N PHE A 167 33.59 -23.47 -20.95
CA PHE A 167 33.62 -24.54 -19.95
C PHE A 167 32.49 -25.56 -20.11
N THR A 168 31.69 -25.48 -21.16
CA THR A 168 30.50 -26.32 -21.35
C THR A 168 30.78 -27.82 -21.39
N ASP A 169 31.96 -28.20 -21.81
CA ASP A 169 32.47 -29.59 -21.86
C ASP A 169 33.23 -30.01 -20.59
N ASN A 170 33.43 -29.12 -19.63
CA ASN A 170 34.10 -29.45 -18.39
C ASN A 170 33.20 -30.27 -17.47
N ILE A 171 33.77 -31.33 -16.84
CA ILE A 171 33.04 -32.24 -15.95
C ILE A 171 32.40 -31.55 -14.74
N GLY A 172 32.89 -30.36 -14.35
CA GLY A 172 32.36 -29.54 -13.26
C GLY A 172 31.33 -28.50 -13.70
N TYR A 173 31.10 -28.30 -15.00
CA TYR A 173 30.28 -27.18 -15.50
C TYR A 173 28.83 -27.18 -14.97
N ALA A 174 28.14 -28.32 -15.11
CA ALA A 174 26.75 -28.41 -14.67
C ALA A 174 26.61 -28.23 -13.14
N ALA A 175 27.52 -28.83 -12.38
CA ALA A 175 27.54 -28.70 -10.93
C ALA A 175 27.75 -27.25 -10.48
N SER A 176 28.73 -26.58 -11.08
CA SER A 176 29.06 -25.17 -10.78
C SER A 176 27.92 -24.23 -11.15
N ARG A 177 27.32 -24.40 -12.33
CA ARG A 177 26.14 -23.65 -12.76
C ARG A 177 24.99 -23.77 -11.74
N ASP A 178 24.65 -24.99 -11.36
CA ASP A 178 23.59 -25.26 -10.40
C ASP A 178 23.88 -24.61 -9.03
N ARG A 179 25.12 -24.66 -8.59
CA ARG A 179 25.54 -24.04 -7.32
C ARG A 179 25.45 -22.52 -7.36
N LEU A 180 25.83 -21.89 -8.49
CA LEU A 180 25.73 -20.45 -8.67
C LEU A 180 24.27 -19.97 -8.65
N VAL A 181 23.34 -20.71 -9.26
CA VAL A 181 21.90 -20.40 -9.18
C VAL A 181 21.43 -20.45 -7.73
N LEU A 182 21.80 -21.48 -6.96
CA LEU A 182 21.46 -21.55 -5.55
C LEU A 182 22.03 -20.36 -4.76
N LYS A 183 23.31 -20.03 -4.96
CA LYS A 183 23.96 -18.87 -4.31
C LYS A 183 23.26 -17.55 -4.66
N ASN A 184 22.88 -17.38 -5.92
CA ASN A 184 22.14 -16.19 -6.35
C ASN A 184 20.80 -16.06 -5.62
N CYS A 185 20.07 -17.18 -5.47
CA CYS A 185 18.84 -17.21 -4.69
C CYS A 185 19.05 -16.92 -3.20
N GLN A 186 20.15 -17.43 -2.63
CA GLN A 186 20.50 -17.20 -1.22
C GLN A 186 20.92 -15.76 -0.93
N ASN A 187 21.74 -15.17 -1.81
CA ASN A 187 22.25 -13.81 -1.66
C ASN A 187 21.17 -12.75 -1.98
N ASN A 188 20.21 -13.09 -2.84
CA ASN A 188 19.15 -12.19 -3.29
C ASN A 188 17.76 -12.80 -3.06
N PRO A 189 17.36 -13.07 -1.80
CA PRO A 189 16.08 -13.72 -1.51
C PRO A 189 14.86 -12.92 -1.99
N GLY A 190 15.00 -11.62 -2.18
CA GLY A 190 13.96 -10.76 -2.79
C GLY A 190 13.76 -11.02 -4.28
N GLN A 191 14.76 -11.55 -4.98
CA GLN A 191 14.72 -11.79 -6.43
C GLN A 191 14.40 -13.26 -6.79
N ILE A 192 14.24 -14.14 -5.80
CA ILE A 192 14.03 -15.58 -6.05
C ILE A 192 12.84 -15.84 -6.98
N LEU A 193 11.78 -15.03 -6.88
CA LEU A 193 10.59 -15.16 -7.72
C LEU A 193 10.86 -14.77 -9.17
N GLN A 194 11.65 -13.71 -9.39
CA GLN A 194 12.06 -13.27 -10.73
C GLN A 194 12.99 -14.30 -11.39
N ILE A 195 13.85 -14.96 -10.58
CA ILE A 195 14.73 -16.04 -11.06
C ILE A 195 13.89 -17.23 -11.51
N LEU A 196 12.87 -17.62 -10.71
CA LEU A 196 11.93 -18.68 -11.06
C LEU A 196 11.17 -18.37 -12.35
N ASP A 197 10.71 -17.15 -12.51
CA ASP A 197 9.96 -16.72 -13.72
C ASP A 197 10.82 -16.78 -14.98
N LYS A 198 12.08 -16.38 -14.89
CA LYS A 198 13.01 -16.34 -16.03
C LYS A 198 13.71 -17.68 -16.33
N GLN A 199 13.95 -18.50 -15.34
CA GLN A 199 14.78 -19.70 -15.40
C GLN A 199 14.06 -20.97 -14.89
N GLY A 200 12.74 -20.98 -14.91
CA GLY A 200 11.94 -22.10 -14.40
C GLY A 200 12.32 -23.48 -14.99
N PRO A 201 12.53 -23.63 -16.31
CA PRO A 201 12.96 -24.89 -16.91
C PRO A 201 14.33 -25.37 -16.39
N GLU A 202 15.32 -24.48 -16.30
CA GLU A 202 16.66 -24.79 -15.78
C GLU A 202 16.62 -25.14 -14.29
N ILE A 203 15.77 -24.45 -13.52
CA ILE A 203 15.58 -24.72 -12.09
C ILE A 203 14.96 -26.10 -11.90
N SER A 204 14.03 -26.53 -12.74
CA SER A 204 13.40 -27.86 -12.61
C SER A 204 14.39 -29.01 -12.68
N SER A 205 15.49 -28.85 -13.42
CA SER A 205 16.59 -29.83 -13.57
C SER A 205 17.79 -29.57 -12.66
N ASN A 206 17.80 -28.46 -11.92
CA ASN A 206 18.89 -28.10 -11.01
C ASN A 206 18.96 -29.06 -9.83
N ARG A 207 20.17 -29.51 -9.45
CA ARG A 207 20.39 -30.42 -8.31
C ARG A 207 19.91 -29.83 -6.97
N TYR A 208 19.79 -28.52 -6.86
CA TYR A 208 19.31 -27.78 -5.69
C TYR A 208 17.87 -27.28 -5.84
N ALA A 209 17.13 -27.79 -6.84
CA ALA A 209 15.77 -27.37 -7.13
C ALA A 209 14.87 -27.40 -5.88
N ASP A 210 14.97 -28.45 -5.06
CA ASP A 210 14.15 -28.57 -3.85
C ASP A 210 14.41 -27.41 -2.88
N SER A 211 15.68 -27.09 -2.60
CA SER A 211 16.04 -25.99 -1.70
C SER A 211 15.56 -24.62 -2.24
N ILE A 212 15.71 -24.39 -3.55
CA ILE A 212 15.28 -23.14 -4.21
C ILE A 212 13.75 -23.01 -4.14
N LEU A 213 13.01 -24.07 -4.46
CA LEU A 213 11.54 -24.06 -4.51
C LEU A 213 10.92 -24.02 -3.11
N ILE A 214 11.54 -24.64 -2.11
CA ILE A 214 11.14 -24.51 -0.70
C ILE A 214 11.32 -23.06 -0.24
N ALA A 215 12.47 -22.44 -0.52
CA ALA A 215 12.72 -21.04 -0.18
C ALA A 215 11.73 -20.10 -0.89
N ALA A 216 11.41 -20.36 -2.16
CA ALA A 216 10.41 -19.63 -2.92
C ALA A 216 9.01 -19.75 -2.31
N ALA A 217 8.62 -20.96 -1.86
CA ALA A 217 7.33 -21.21 -1.22
C ALA A 217 7.16 -20.41 0.07
N PHE A 218 8.22 -20.27 0.89
CA PHE A 218 8.19 -19.40 2.07
C PHE A 218 8.17 -17.92 1.74
N LYS A 219 8.62 -17.53 0.55
CA LYS A 219 8.60 -16.13 0.10
C LYS A 219 7.27 -15.73 -0.55
N ASN A 220 6.72 -16.60 -1.36
CA ASN A 220 5.43 -16.42 -2.03
C ASN A 220 4.83 -17.79 -2.40
N ALA A 221 4.06 -18.34 -1.47
CA ALA A 221 3.41 -19.63 -1.63
C ALA A 221 2.40 -19.64 -2.80
N GLU A 222 1.76 -18.50 -3.08
CA GLU A 222 0.76 -18.40 -4.15
C GLU A 222 1.40 -18.52 -5.54
N MET A 223 2.55 -17.91 -5.76
CA MET A 223 3.28 -18.05 -7.01
C MET A 223 3.70 -19.50 -7.24
N VAL A 224 4.21 -20.17 -6.19
CA VAL A 224 4.57 -21.59 -6.26
C VAL A 224 3.34 -22.48 -6.48
N TYR A 225 2.20 -22.13 -5.89
CA TYR A 225 0.92 -22.80 -6.17
C TYR A 225 0.54 -22.70 -7.65
N ASN A 226 0.67 -21.51 -8.25
CA ASN A 226 0.34 -21.31 -9.66
C ASN A 226 1.28 -22.11 -10.57
N TYR A 227 2.59 -22.19 -10.26
CA TYR A 227 3.51 -23.06 -11.00
C TYR A 227 3.19 -24.55 -10.79
N ALA A 228 2.82 -24.97 -9.57
CA ALA A 228 2.44 -26.36 -9.29
C ALA A 228 1.17 -26.80 -10.06
N ALA A 229 0.25 -25.88 -10.32
CA ALA A 229 -0.96 -26.14 -11.11
C ALA A 229 -0.69 -26.18 -12.63
N ALA A 230 0.44 -25.67 -13.10
CA ALA A 230 0.78 -25.65 -14.52
C ALA A 230 1.33 -27.03 -14.98
N PRO A 231 0.95 -27.52 -16.18
CA PRO A 231 1.46 -28.78 -16.74
C PRO A 231 2.87 -28.61 -17.33
N SER A 232 3.83 -28.19 -16.49
CA SER A 232 5.21 -27.88 -16.86
C SER A 232 6.21 -28.76 -16.13
N ALA A 233 7.48 -28.79 -16.58
CA ALA A 233 8.57 -29.47 -15.89
C ALA A 233 8.75 -28.91 -14.45
N LEU A 234 8.63 -27.60 -14.28
CA LEU A 234 8.69 -26.94 -12.97
C LEU A 234 7.53 -27.37 -12.07
N GLY A 235 6.30 -27.42 -12.61
CA GLY A 235 5.12 -27.88 -11.88
C GLY A 235 5.27 -29.33 -11.39
N LYS A 236 5.72 -30.24 -12.26
CA LYS A 236 6.03 -31.63 -11.88
C LYS A 236 7.11 -31.71 -10.81
N LYS A 237 8.16 -30.87 -10.90
CA LYS A 237 9.22 -30.82 -9.89
C LYS A 237 8.68 -30.37 -8.55
N ILE A 238 7.87 -29.30 -8.48
CA ILE A 238 7.25 -28.83 -7.24
C ILE A 238 6.41 -29.94 -6.59
N GLN A 239 5.60 -30.65 -7.36
CA GLN A 239 4.75 -31.75 -6.87
C GLN A 239 5.57 -32.94 -6.31
N SER A 240 6.82 -33.13 -6.76
CA SER A 240 7.70 -34.21 -6.29
C SER A 240 8.41 -33.90 -4.97
N ILE A 241 8.38 -32.64 -4.49
CA ILE A 241 9.15 -32.21 -3.31
C ILE A 241 8.48 -32.70 -2.01
N ASN A 242 9.24 -33.45 -1.21
CA ASN A 242 8.78 -33.94 0.09
C ASN A 242 9.08 -32.97 1.24
N HIS A 243 8.53 -31.74 1.14
CA HIS A 243 8.57 -30.75 2.22
C HIS A 243 7.14 -30.41 2.64
N PRO A 244 6.76 -30.32 3.93
CA PRO A 244 5.38 -30.17 4.35
C PRO A 244 4.62 -29.04 3.63
N LEU A 245 5.19 -27.83 3.58
CA LEU A 245 4.60 -26.69 2.91
C LEU A 245 4.40 -26.94 1.40
N VAL A 246 5.47 -27.38 0.70
CA VAL A 246 5.44 -27.56 -0.76
C VAL A 246 4.55 -28.73 -1.16
N LYS A 247 4.54 -29.80 -0.35
CA LYS A 247 3.62 -30.93 -0.53
C LYS A 247 2.16 -30.50 -0.43
N TRP A 248 1.81 -29.65 0.53
CA TRP A 248 0.46 -29.11 0.63
C TRP A 248 0.13 -28.18 -0.54
N ILE A 249 1.05 -27.29 -0.94
CA ILE A 249 0.88 -26.46 -2.14
C ILE A 249 0.60 -27.34 -3.37
N GLY A 250 1.40 -28.36 -3.61
CA GLY A 250 1.22 -29.29 -4.74
C GLY A 250 -0.11 -30.03 -4.66
N ARG A 251 -0.51 -30.54 -3.48
CA ARG A 251 -1.79 -31.20 -3.27
C ARG A 251 -2.96 -30.28 -3.59
N LEU A 252 -2.96 -29.05 -3.06
CA LEU A 252 -4.03 -28.09 -3.29
C LEU A 252 -4.08 -27.63 -4.75
N ALA A 253 -2.94 -27.45 -5.40
CA ALA A 253 -2.87 -27.08 -6.82
C ALA A 253 -3.50 -28.14 -7.74
N PHE A 254 -3.52 -29.41 -7.32
CA PHE A 254 -4.10 -30.51 -8.07
C PHE A 254 -5.62 -30.69 -7.84
N MET A 255 -6.13 -30.12 -6.74
CA MET A 255 -7.55 -30.21 -6.39
C MET A 255 -8.36 -29.20 -7.19
N LYS A 256 -9.48 -29.63 -7.81
CA LYS A 256 -10.40 -28.75 -8.54
C LYS A 256 -10.90 -27.57 -7.67
N THR A 257 -11.06 -27.79 -6.38
CA THR A 257 -11.51 -26.81 -5.38
C THR A 257 -10.37 -26.27 -4.52
N GLY A 258 -9.11 -26.49 -4.91
CA GLY A 258 -7.93 -26.19 -4.09
C GLY A 258 -7.83 -24.75 -3.61
N ARG A 259 -8.38 -23.80 -4.39
CA ARG A 259 -8.43 -22.36 -4.00
C ARG A 259 -9.27 -22.10 -2.76
N TYR A 260 -10.24 -22.91 -2.43
CA TYR A 260 -11.00 -22.78 -1.19
C TYR A 260 -10.22 -23.24 0.04
N TYR A 261 -9.26 -24.15 -0.11
CA TYR A 261 -8.41 -24.60 1.00
C TYR A 261 -7.17 -23.71 1.19
N TYR A 262 -6.77 -22.99 0.15
CA TYR A 262 -5.54 -22.24 0.13
C TYR A 262 -5.45 -21.15 1.24
N PRO A 263 -6.50 -20.42 1.63
CA PRO A 263 -6.48 -19.52 2.78
C PRO A 263 -6.04 -20.16 4.10
N PHE A 264 -6.24 -21.46 4.24
CA PHE A 264 -5.90 -22.25 5.43
C PHE A 264 -4.53 -22.94 5.35
N LEU A 265 -3.73 -22.64 4.34
CA LEU A 265 -2.45 -23.34 4.08
C LEU A 265 -1.54 -23.35 5.31
N ASP A 266 -1.47 -22.26 6.07
CA ASP A 266 -0.64 -22.17 7.29
C ASP A 266 -1.09 -23.14 8.40
N ALA A 267 -2.37 -23.40 8.51
CA ALA A 267 -2.91 -24.37 9.45
C ALA A 267 -2.79 -25.82 8.93
N LEU A 268 -2.98 -26.01 7.63
CA LEU A 268 -2.88 -27.32 6.97
C LEU A 268 -1.47 -27.90 7.03
N TYR A 269 -0.44 -27.15 6.60
CA TYR A 269 0.91 -27.70 6.57
C TYR A 269 1.56 -27.86 7.95
N THR A 270 1.06 -27.12 8.95
CA THR A 270 1.47 -27.27 10.35
C THR A 270 0.66 -28.33 11.11
N GLY A 271 -0.33 -28.95 10.47
CA GLY A 271 -1.17 -29.98 11.09
C GLY A 271 -2.17 -29.47 12.12
N LYS A 272 -2.39 -28.14 12.20
CA LYS A 272 -3.37 -27.53 13.12
C LYS A 272 -4.81 -27.66 12.60
N MET A 273 -4.99 -27.90 11.31
CA MET A 273 -6.28 -28.09 10.65
C MET A 273 -6.20 -29.22 9.63
N SER A 274 -7.32 -29.91 9.40
CA SER A 274 -7.44 -30.93 8.37
C SER A 274 -8.32 -30.46 7.20
N ILE A 275 -8.19 -31.12 6.06
CA ILE A 275 -9.09 -30.91 4.90
C ILE A 275 -10.55 -31.22 5.29
N ASP A 276 -10.76 -32.20 6.15
CA ASP A 276 -12.10 -32.64 6.56
C ASP A 276 -12.87 -31.56 7.33
N THR A 277 -12.17 -30.65 7.98
CA THR A 277 -12.75 -29.46 8.63
C THR A 277 -13.27 -28.45 7.61
N ILE A 278 -12.62 -28.33 6.45
CA ILE A 278 -12.90 -27.31 5.43
C ILE A 278 -13.89 -27.82 4.39
N THR A 279 -13.75 -29.08 3.96
CA THR A 279 -14.53 -29.69 2.86
C THR A 279 -16.04 -29.49 3.00
N PRO A 280 -16.67 -29.70 4.19
CA PRO A 280 -18.10 -29.51 4.36
C PRO A 280 -18.57 -28.05 4.20
N LEU A 281 -17.65 -27.08 4.24
CA LEU A 281 -17.96 -25.65 4.20
C LEU A 281 -17.75 -25.02 2.80
N ILE A 282 -17.34 -25.82 1.79
CA ILE A 282 -17.12 -25.35 0.42
C ILE A 282 -18.43 -25.11 -0.36
N PRO A 283 -19.52 -25.89 -0.18
CA PRO A 283 -20.78 -25.63 -0.84
C PRO A 283 -21.27 -24.18 -0.59
N GLU A 284 -21.93 -23.59 -1.57
CA GLU A 284 -22.36 -22.18 -1.53
C GLU A 284 -23.29 -21.86 -0.36
N ASP A 285 -24.18 -22.80 -0.01
CA ASP A 285 -25.09 -22.70 1.15
C ASP A 285 -24.35 -22.69 2.50
N GLN A 286 -23.07 -23.04 2.54
CA GLN A 286 -22.22 -23.02 3.74
C GLN A 286 -21.30 -21.79 3.80
N SER A 287 -21.47 -20.80 2.94
CA SER A 287 -20.56 -19.62 2.84
C SER A 287 -20.44 -18.85 4.16
N GLU A 288 -21.50 -18.77 4.97
CA GLU A 288 -21.43 -18.15 6.30
C GLU A 288 -20.54 -18.94 7.26
N ASN A 289 -20.66 -20.27 7.28
CA ASN A 289 -19.81 -21.11 8.11
C ASN A 289 -18.36 -21.11 7.66
N TYR A 290 -18.12 -21.04 6.34
CA TYR A 290 -16.79 -20.87 5.78
C TYR A 290 -16.19 -19.51 6.19
N PHE A 291 -16.96 -18.43 6.16
CA PHE A 291 -16.56 -17.11 6.65
C PHE A 291 -16.17 -17.14 8.13
N LYS A 292 -16.97 -17.78 9.00
CA LYS A 292 -16.66 -17.96 10.43
C LYS A 292 -15.34 -18.70 10.64
N LEU A 293 -15.09 -19.75 9.86
CA LEU A 293 -13.82 -20.49 9.92
C LEU A 293 -12.63 -19.61 9.50
N LEU A 294 -12.79 -18.73 8.49
CA LEU A 294 -11.75 -17.78 8.10
C LEU A 294 -11.43 -16.78 9.22
N ILE A 295 -12.45 -16.26 9.92
CA ILE A 295 -12.24 -15.35 11.06
C ILE A 295 -11.50 -16.06 12.20
N HIS A 296 -11.93 -17.25 12.57
CA HIS A 296 -11.22 -18.05 13.58
C HIS A 296 -9.76 -18.28 13.18
N THR A 297 -9.51 -18.66 11.93
CA THR A 297 -8.14 -18.85 11.41
C THR A 297 -7.34 -17.55 11.42
N ARG A 298 -7.98 -16.41 11.11
CA ARG A 298 -7.33 -15.09 11.19
C ARG A 298 -6.89 -14.76 12.61
N THR A 299 -7.77 -14.97 13.57
CA THR A 299 -7.47 -14.71 15.00
C THR A 299 -6.28 -15.55 15.47
N GLU A 300 -6.25 -16.85 15.12
CA GLU A 300 -5.08 -17.70 15.40
C GLU A 300 -3.81 -17.23 14.70
N GLN A 301 -3.89 -16.77 13.43
CA GLN A 301 -2.75 -16.25 12.70
C GLN A 301 -2.16 -15.00 13.37
N VAL A 302 -3.00 -14.08 13.86
CA VAL A 302 -2.54 -12.88 14.58
C VAL A 302 -1.76 -13.28 15.84
N GLN A 303 -2.25 -14.26 16.60
CA GLN A 303 -1.55 -14.78 17.78
C GLN A 303 -0.20 -15.40 17.40
N ARG A 304 -0.15 -16.22 16.35
CA ARG A 304 1.07 -16.85 15.84
C ARG A 304 2.12 -15.81 15.41
N LYS A 305 1.70 -14.73 14.75
CA LYS A 305 2.59 -13.61 14.39
C LYS A 305 3.20 -12.91 15.60
N LYS A 306 2.43 -12.74 16.68
CA LYS A 306 2.94 -12.12 17.92
C LYS A 306 4.07 -12.93 18.57
N ILE A 307 4.09 -14.24 18.40
CA ILE A 307 5.18 -15.11 18.86
C ILE A 307 6.26 -15.34 17.79
N GLY A 308 6.25 -14.57 16.69
CA GLY A 308 7.29 -14.57 15.67
C GLY A 308 7.17 -15.63 14.58
N GLU A 309 6.05 -16.35 14.47
CA GLU A 309 5.84 -17.29 13.37
C GLU A 309 5.69 -16.54 12.03
N LYS A 310 6.31 -17.10 10.98
CA LYS A 310 6.14 -16.60 9.60
C LYS A 310 4.96 -17.32 8.97
N LEU A 311 4.00 -16.53 8.49
CA LEU A 311 2.84 -17.00 7.74
C LEU A 311 3.10 -16.87 6.24
N VAL A 312 2.62 -17.83 5.46
CA VAL A 312 2.83 -17.88 3.99
C VAL A 312 1.55 -17.62 3.18
N ALA A 313 0.38 -17.78 3.80
CA ALA A 313 -0.93 -17.60 3.17
C ALA A 313 -1.77 -16.47 3.79
N GLU A 314 -1.19 -15.61 4.63
CA GLU A 314 -1.90 -14.50 5.30
C GLU A 314 -2.63 -13.61 4.30
N THR A 315 -1.96 -13.21 3.22
CA THR A 315 -2.57 -12.37 2.18
C THR A 315 -3.75 -13.04 1.50
N ALA A 316 -3.64 -14.33 1.21
CA ALA A 316 -4.73 -15.10 0.58
C ALA A 316 -5.95 -15.23 1.52
N LEU A 317 -5.72 -15.46 2.81
CA LEU A 317 -6.78 -15.48 3.81
C LEU A 317 -7.48 -14.14 3.91
N LEU A 318 -6.73 -13.05 4.03
CA LEU A 318 -7.30 -11.69 4.12
C LEU A 318 -8.05 -11.29 2.85
N THR A 319 -7.53 -11.62 1.66
CA THR A 319 -8.20 -11.36 0.39
C THR A 319 -9.55 -12.11 0.32
N LYS A 320 -9.56 -13.40 0.66
CA LYS A 320 -10.79 -14.19 0.66
C LYS A 320 -11.78 -13.70 1.72
N LEU A 321 -11.28 -13.36 2.91
CA LEU A 321 -12.11 -12.81 3.99
C LEU A 321 -12.73 -11.47 3.59
N LYS A 322 -11.96 -10.54 3.01
CA LYS A 322 -12.46 -9.26 2.50
C LYS A 322 -13.54 -9.46 1.41
N SER A 323 -13.32 -10.39 0.48
CA SER A 323 -14.31 -10.74 -0.56
C SER A 323 -15.63 -11.18 0.05
N LEU A 324 -15.59 -12.10 1.02
CA LEU A 324 -16.82 -12.58 1.68
C LEU A 324 -17.50 -11.52 2.56
N VAL A 325 -16.73 -10.66 3.23
CA VAL A 325 -17.29 -9.50 3.95
C VAL A 325 -18.13 -8.64 3.00
N MET A 326 -17.63 -8.39 1.78
CA MET A 326 -18.36 -7.61 0.78
C MET A 326 -19.59 -8.39 0.25
N GLU A 327 -19.37 -9.63 -0.19
CA GLU A 327 -20.40 -10.45 -0.86
C GLU A 327 -21.56 -10.82 0.06
N LEU A 328 -21.28 -11.24 1.29
CA LEU A 328 -22.30 -11.77 2.20
C LEU A 328 -22.99 -10.67 3.01
N TYR A 329 -22.29 -9.57 3.33
CA TYR A 329 -22.77 -8.60 4.32
C TYR A 329 -22.83 -7.17 3.82
N VAL A 330 -21.68 -6.57 3.41
CA VAL A 330 -21.60 -5.12 3.16
C VAL A 330 -22.49 -4.69 2.00
N ASN A 331 -22.44 -5.43 0.87
CA ASN A 331 -23.28 -5.10 -0.29
C ASN A 331 -24.76 -5.21 0.04
N ASP A 332 -25.16 -6.20 0.82
CA ASP A 332 -26.55 -6.42 1.21
C ASP A 332 -27.07 -5.30 2.13
N ILE A 333 -26.35 -5.01 3.24
CA ILE A 333 -26.78 -3.97 4.19
C ILE A 333 -26.69 -2.57 3.58
N ASN A 334 -25.80 -2.34 2.62
CA ASN A 334 -25.74 -1.09 1.87
C ASN A 334 -26.90 -1.01 0.86
N GLY A 335 -27.18 -2.09 0.12
CA GLY A 335 -28.31 -2.15 -0.83
C GLY A 335 -29.66 -1.91 -0.17
N LEU A 336 -29.82 -2.36 1.08
CA LEU A 336 -31.05 -2.16 1.88
C LEU A 336 -31.08 -0.82 2.64
N HIS A 337 -30.20 0.16 2.31
CA HIS A 337 -30.11 1.41 3.08
C HIS A 337 -31.37 2.27 3.06
N GLN A 338 -32.25 2.09 2.09
CA GLN A 338 -33.55 2.76 2.01
C GLN A 338 -34.67 2.01 2.73
N THR A 339 -34.38 0.82 3.31
CA THR A 339 -35.37 0.04 4.05
C THR A 339 -35.57 0.62 5.45
N GLU A 340 -36.77 1.04 5.78
CA GLU A 340 -37.08 1.68 7.07
C GLU A 340 -36.90 0.73 8.25
N ALA A 341 -37.23 -0.57 8.08
CA ALA A 341 -37.14 -1.58 9.14
C ALA A 341 -35.69 -2.09 9.30
N SER A 342 -35.02 -1.63 10.36
CA SER A 342 -33.66 -2.10 10.74
C SER A 342 -33.61 -3.63 10.92
N SER A 343 -34.69 -4.27 11.37
CA SER A 343 -34.79 -5.75 11.53
C SER A 343 -34.66 -6.49 10.17
N ILE A 344 -35.06 -5.88 9.07
CA ILE A 344 -34.92 -6.44 7.72
C ILE A 344 -33.51 -6.18 7.23
N ARG A 345 -33.07 -4.92 7.29
CA ARG A 345 -31.78 -4.49 6.77
C ARG A 345 -30.60 -5.23 7.41
N PHE A 346 -30.64 -5.41 8.73
CA PHE A 346 -29.51 -5.98 9.48
C PHE A 346 -29.75 -7.44 9.90
N LYS A 347 -30.75 -8.11 9.31
CA LYS A 347 -31.13 -9.49 9.66
C LYS A 347 -29.93 -10.45 9.58
N LYS A 348 -29.11 -10.35 8.55
CA LYS A 348 -27.94 -11.21 8.37
C LYS A 348 -26.86 -11.01 9.44
N LEU A 349 -26.81 -9.84 10.08
CA LEU A 349 -25.85 -9.54 11.15
C LEU A 349 -26.25 -10.08 12.50
N ALA A 350 -27.53 -10.45 12.67
CA ALA A 350 -28.13 -10.81 13.98
C ALA A 350 -27.45 -12.04 14.61
N ASN A 351 -27.03 -13.02 13.82
CA ASN A 351 -26.44 -14.28 14.29
C ASN A 351 -24.92 -14.26 14.38
N LEU A 352 -24.28 -13.14 14.02
CA LEU A 352 -22.82 -13.00 14.03
C LEU A 352 -22.30 -12.75 15.45
N SER A 353 -21.09 -13.21 15.74
CA SER A 353 -20.39 -12.89 16.98
C SER A 353 -19.87 -11.44 16.97
N VAL A 354 -19.36 -10.97 18.10
CA VAL A 354 -18.75 -9.64 18.22
C VAL A 354 -17.50 -9.54 17.35
N GLU A 355 -16.68 -10.58 17.32
CA GLU A 355 -15.46 -10.66 16.50
C GLU A 355 -15.79 -10.63 15.00
N GLU A 356 -16.86 -11.37 14.60
CA GLU A 356 -17.31 -11.39 13.21
C GLU A 356 -17.78 -10.00 12.77
N LEU A 357 -18.58 -9.32 13.59
CA LEU A 357 -19.01 -7.94 13.35
C LEU A 357 -17.83 -6.96 13.30
N TYR A 358 -16.84 -7.15 14.17
CA TYR A 358 -15.62 -6.35 14.16
C TYR A 358 -14.85 -6.48 12.84
N TYR A 359 -14.63 -7.72 12.37
CA TYR A 359 -13.95 -7.94 11.10
C TYR A 359 -14.74 -7.42 9.90
N ILE A 360 -16.06 -7.48 9.92
CA ILE A 360 -16.91 -6.84 8.90
C ILE A 360 -16.68 -5.32 8.91
N ALA A 361 -16.63 -4.70 10.09
CA ALA A 361 -16.39 -3.26 10.20
C ALA A 361 -15.02 -2.86 9.62
N VAL A 362 -13.93 -3.51 10.06
CA VAL A 362 -12.57 -3.08 9.68
C VAL A 362 -12.18 -3.48 8.25
N LEU A 363 -12.67 -4.60 7.74
CA LEU A 363 -12.39 -5.05 6.38
C LEU A 363 -13.32 -4.43 5.33
N GLY A 364 -14.54 -4.09 5.72
CA GLY A 364 -15.52 -3.41 4.89
C GLY A 364 -15.46 -1.87 4.98
N ALA A 365 -14.58 -1.30 5.81
CA ALA A 365 -14.55 0.13 6.14
C ALA A 365 -14.59 1.06 4.94
N ASP A 366 -13.89 0.70 3.86
CA ASP A 366 -13.75 1.53 2.66
C ASP A 366 -15.06 1.64 1.86
N GLU A 367 -15.96 0.65 2.01
CA GLU A 367 -17.21 0.51 1.24
C GLU A 367 -18.47 0.65 2.11
N LEU A 368 -18.34 0.58 3.43
CA LEU A 368 -19.47 0.69 4.35
C LEU A 368 -20.13 2.07 4.26
N TYR A 369 -21.47 2.06 4.08
CA TYR A 369 -22.22 3.28 4.24
C TYR A 369 -22.27 3.70 5.71
N THR A 370 -22.26 5.00 5.96
CA THR A 370 -22.36 5.56 7.31
C THR A 370 -23.50 4.95 8.11
N SER A 371 -24.71 4.87 7.50
CA SER A 371 -25.88 4.27 8.16
C SER A 371 -25.74 2.78 8.41
N SER A 372 -24.97 2.03 7.59
CA SER A 372 -24.69 0.61 7.82
C SER A 372 -23.84 0.40 9.07
N PHE A 373 -22.85 1.30 9.29
CA PHE A 373 -22.03 1.26 10.49
C PHE A 373 -22.76 1.78 11.73
N VAL A 374 -23.23 3.05 11.71
CA VAL A 374 -23.77 3.72 12.91
C VAL A 374 -25.14 3.21 13.35
N SER A 375 -25.96 2.68 12.43
CA SER A 375 -27.29 2.15 12.75
C SER A 375 -27.36 0.63 12.79
N GLY A 376 -26.31 -0.07 12.35
CA GLY A 376 -26.28 -1.54 12.24
C GLY A 376 -25.12 -2.16 13.01
N ILE A 377 -23.92 -2.15 12.42
CA ILE A 377 -22.76 -2.90 12.93
C ILE A 377 -22.35 -2.42 14.32
N TYR A 378 -22.15 -1.11 14.52
CA TYR A 378 -21.66 -0.56 15.76
C TYR A 378 -22.61 -0.82 16.96
N PRO A 379 -23.92 -0.52 16.87
CA PRO A 379 -24.86 -0.84 17.96
C PRO A 379 -24.91 -2.33 18.28
N LEU A 380 -24.82 -3.21 17.27
CA LEU A 380 -24.78 -4.66 17.48
C LEU A 380 -23.50 -5.10 18.20
N ILE A 381 -22.34 -4.51 17.89
CA ILE A 381 -21.09 -4.76 18.63
C ILE A 381 -21.30 -4.42 20.12
N ILE A 382 -21.76 -3.21 20.43
CA ILE A 382 -21.98 -2.79 21.82
C ILE A 382 -23.01 -3.67 22.53
N GLN A 383 -24.11 -3.96 21.87
CA GLN A 383 -25.17 -4.83 22.44
C GLN A 383 -24.67 -6.24 22.76
N LYS A 384 -23.89 -6.84 21.83
CA LYS A 384 -23.39 -8.22 21.95
C LYS A 384 -22.22 -8.38 22.92
N LEU A 385 -21.50 -7.30 23.21
CA LEU A 385 -20.50 -7.28 24.28
C LEU A 385 -21.17 -7.58 25.65
N GLY A 386 -22.40 -7.13 25.86
CA GLY A 386 -23.13 -7.37 27.08
C GLY A 386 -22.44 -6.83 28.33
N SER A 387 -21.93 -7.70 29.20
CA SER A 387 -21.15 -7.31 30.39
C SER A 387 -19.64 -7.14 30.12
N LYS A 388 -19.17 -7.49 28.92
CA LYS A 388 -17.76 -7.30 28.53
C LYS A 388 -17.52 -5.86 28.11
N THR A 389 -16.27 -5.44 28.19
CA THR A 389 -15.83 -4.10 27.79
C THR A 389 -15.39 -4.06 26.32
N THR A 390 -15.24 -2.87 25.77
CA THR A 390 -14.63 -2.71 24.45
C THR A 390 -13.12 -3.02 24.45
N GLN A 391 -12.46 -3.05 25.61
CA GLN A 391 -11.14 -3.63 25.79
C GLN A 391 -11.17 -5.13 25.50
N ASP A 392 -12.14 -5.87 26.07
CA ASP A 392 -12.25 -7.32 25.83
C ASP A 392 -12.40 -7.62 24.34
N LEU A 393 -13.11 -6.77 23.58
CA LEU A 393 -13.19 -6.93 22.12
C LEU A 393 -11.82 -6.89 21.46
N PHE A 394 -10.99 -5.90 21.79
CA PHE A 394 -9.65 -5.82 21.22
C PHE A 394 -8.75 -6.97 21.66
N GLU A 395 -8.93 -7.50 22.87
CA GLU A 395 -8.23 -8.69 23.34
C GLU A 395 -8.68 -9.96 22.61
N MET A 396 -9.99 -10.14 22.37
CA MET A 396 -10.56 -11.27 21.63
C MET A 396 -10.04 -11.36 20.21
N VAL A 397 -9.85 -10.23 19.54
CA VAL A 397 -9.24 -10.17 18.18
C VAL A 397 -7.72 -10.01 18.22
N HIS A 398 -7.09 -10.16 19.38
CA HIS A 398 -5.64 -9.98 19.57
C HIS A 398 -5.11 -8.64 19.05
N GLN A 399 -5.88 -7.57 19.15
CA GLN A 399 -5.56 -6.21 18.68
C GLN A 399 -5.34 -6.10 17.16
N ASP A 400 -5.83 -7.09 16.38
CA ASP A 400 -5.79 -7.01 14.93
C ASP A 400 -6.63 -5.84 14.43
N TYR A 401 -6.08 -5.00 13.55
CA TYR A 401 -6.74 -3.81 13.01
C TYR A 401 -7.28 -2.79 14.03
N PHE A 402 -6.87 -2.82 15.32
CA PHE A 402 -7.43 -1.89 16.33
C PHE A 402 -7.26 -0.43 15.94
N LYS A 403 -6.14 -0.05 15.30
CA LYS A 403 -5.92 1.31 14.80
C LYS A 403 -6.95 1.70 13.73
N LYS A 404 -7.21 0.78 12.78
CA LYS A 404 -8.23 1.00 11.75
C LYS A 404 -9.63 1.13 12.36
N PHE A 405 -9.94 0.37 13.40
CA PHE A 405 -11.22 0.48 14.11
C PHE A 405 -11.35 1.82 14.87
N ILE A 406 -10.28 2.29 15.52
CA ILE A 406 -10.27 3.60 16.19
C ILE A 406 -10.49 4.73 15.16
N ALA A 407 -9.79 4.70 14.04
CA ALA A 407 -9.97 5.66 12.94
C ALA A 407 -11.42 5.63 12.41
N LEU A 408 -11.96 4.43 12.18
CA LEU A 408 -13.34 4.24 11.74
C LEU A 408 -14.35 4.82 12.75
N ALA A 409 -14.16 4.53 14.04
CA ALA A 409 -15.02 5.05 15.10
C ALA A 409 -14.93 6.59 15.22
N ALA A 410 -13.74 7.17 15.04
CA ALA A 410 -13.54 8.62 15.01
C ALA A 410 -14.22 9.27 13.79
N ASN A 411 -14.09 8.66 12.63
CA ASN A 411 -14.68 9.12 11.36
C ASN A 411 -16.20 9.11 11.38
N TYR A 412 -16.80 8.18 12.14
CA TYR A 412 -18.25 8.08 12.33
C TYR A 412 -18.74 8.69 13.64
N ASN A 413 -17.93 9.45 14.36
CA ASN A 413 -18.27 10.12 15.62
C ASN A 413 -18.80 9.16 16.71
N THR A 414 -18.28 7.93 16.76
CA THR A 414 -18.62 6.89 17.76
C THR A 414 -17.46 6.60 18.71
N LEU A 415 -16.28 7.22 18.50
CA LEU A 415 -15.08 6.92 19.28
C LEU A 415 -15.24 7.22 20.77
N GLN A 416 -15.83 8.38 21.13
CA GLN A 416 -16.03 8.73 22.53
C GLN A 416 -16.94 7.71 23.25
N ASP A 417 -18.01 7.28 22.60
CA ASP A 417 -18.90 6.25 23.11
C ASP A 417 -18.15 4.93 23.28
N PHE A 418 -17.40 4.48 22.26
CA PHE A 418 -16.58 3.26 22.31
C PHE A 418 -15.56 3.27 23.47
N LEU A 419 -14.85 4.38 23.67
CA LEU A 419 -13.86 4.53 24.75
C LEU A 419 -14.53 4.56 26.13
N SER A 420 -15.77 5.05 26.24
CA SER A 420 -16.50 5.07 27.51
C SER A 420 -16.88 3.68 28.02
N HIS A 421 -16.88 2.68 27.13
CA HIS A 421 -17.17 1.27 27.48
C HIS A 421 -15.91 0.48 27.85
N MET A 422 -14.76 1.13 28.12
CA MET A 422 -13.55 0.48 28.63
C MET A 422 -12.96 1.27 29.79
N PRO A 423 -12.11 0.65 30.65
CA PRO A 423 -11.40 1.36 31.70
C PRO A 423 -10.55 2.51 31.14
N LEU A 424 -10.47 3.64 31.86
CA LEU A 424 -9.72 4.83 31.44
C LEU A 424 -8.25 4.52 31.13
N GLU A 425 -7.62 3.64 31.90
CA GLU A 425 -6.24 3.20 31.68
C GLU A 425 -6.09 2.48 30.35
N ALA A 426 -7.02 1.59 30.03
CA ALA A 426 -7.04 0.86 28.74
C ALA A 426 -7.27 1.82 27.57
N SER A 427 -8.25 2.73 27.69
CA SER A 427 -8.48 3.79 26.70
C SER A 427 -7.21 4.59 26.43
N GLY A 428 -6.52 4.98 27.50
CA GLY A 428 -5.23 5.68 27.40
C GLY A 428 -4.14 4.84 26.73
N HIS A 429 -4.06 3.53 27.02
CA HIS A 429 -3.11 2.63 26.37
C HIS A 429 -3.34 2.54 24.87
N TYR A 430 -4.57 2.27 24.43
CA TYR A 430 -4.89 2.14 23.00
C TYR A 430 -4.72 3.45 22.26
N MET A 431 -5.11 4.58 22.85
CA MET A 431 -4.94 5.87 22.21
C MET A 431 -3.47 6.28 22.08
N ARG A 432 -2.62 6.03 23.08
CA ARG A 432 -1.15 6.21 22.95
C ARG A 432 -0.57 5.34 21.82
N SER A 433 -0.97 4.07 21.79
CA SER A 433 -0.50 3.15 20.75
C SER A 433 -0.96 3.56 19.35
N PHE A 434 -2.16 4.15 19.24
CA PHE A 434 -2.68 4.68 17.98
C PHE A 434 -1.80 5.82 17.44
N VAL A 435 -1.30 6.70 18.29
CA VAL A 435 -0.48 7.86 17.92
C VAL A 435 1.00 7.54 17.74
N ARG A 436 1.55 6.58 18.51
CA ARG A 436 3.00 6.33 18.64
C ARG A 436 3.76 6.18 17.34
N ASP A 437 3.18 5.56 16.35
CA ASP A 437 3.85 5.22 15.08
C ASP A 437 3.47 6.17 13.93
N LEU A 438 3.06 7.41 14.26
CA LEU A 438 2.63 8.38 13.25
C LEU A 438 3.74 8.69 12.21
N ASP A 439 5.00 8.79 12.66
CA ASP A 439 6.15 9.04 11.76
C ASP A 439 6.42 7.91 10.74
N LYS A 440 5.87 6.73 10.98
CA LYS A 440 5.99 5.57 10.10
C LYS A 440 4.79 5.43 9.16
N LEU A 441 3.83 6.32 9.26
CA LEU A 441 2.63 6.30 8.42
C LEU A 441 2.99 6.69 6.98
N PRO A 442 2.44 5.99 5.99
CA PRO A 442 2.80 6.22 4.59
C PRO A 442 2.20 7.51 4.02
N THR A 443 1.13 8.03 4.64
CA THR A 443 0.35 9.15 4.11
C THR A 443 -0.02 10.18 5.15
N ILE A 444 -0.31 11.41 4.72
CA ILE A 444 -0.86 12.47 5.57
C ILE A 444 -2.28 12.14 6.03
N GLU A 445 -3.02 11.32 5.29
CA GLU A 445 -4.37 10.88 5.61
C GLU A 445 -4.42 10.12 6.93
N ASP A 446 -3.41 9.28 7.21
CA ASP A 446 -3.30 8.60 8.52
C ASP A 446 -3.13 9.60 9.67
N ALA A 447 -2.44 10.72 9.44
CA ALA A 447 -2.32 11.80 10.43
C ALA A 447 -3.64 12.56 10.63
N VAL A 448 -4.47 12.66 9.59
CA VAL A 448 -5.83 13.19 9.68
C VAL A 448 -6.67 12.31 10.59
N ASP A 449 -6.55 10.99 10.50
CA ASP A 449 -7.26 10.06 11.39
C ASP A 449 -6.88 10.30 12.87
N VAL A 450 -5.62 10.60 13.16
CA VAL A 450 -5.18 10.96 14.54
C VAL A 450 -5.77 12.29 14.97
N ALA A 451 -5.78 13.30 14.10
CA ALA A 451 -6.38 14.61 14.39
C ALA A 451 -7.89 14.49 14.64
N ASP A 452 -8.57 13.66 13.87
CA ASP A 452 -9.99 13.38 14.00
C ASP A 452 -10.33 12.59 15.26
N ALA A 453 -9.49 11.60 15.62
CA ALA A 453 -9.61 10.89 16.89
C ALA A 453 -9.46 11.85 18.08
N PHE A 454 -8.47 12.75 18.03
CA PHE A 454 -8.28 13.77 19.05
C PHE A 454 -9.51 14.69 19.20
N SER A 455 -10.06 15.16 18.09
CA SER A 455 -11.24 16.05 18.09
C SER A 455 -12.52 15.35 18.57
N SER A 456 -12.60 14.04 18.41
CA SER A 456 -13.75 13.23 18.80
C SER A 456 -13.80 12.89 20.28
N ILE A 457 -12.67 13.04 21.00
CA ILE A 457 -12.58 12.75 22.44
C ILE A 457 -13.00 13.99 23.23
N SER A 458 -13.98 13.87 24.10
CA SER A 458 -14.41 14.93 25.04
C SER A 458 -13.69 14.87 26.39
N ASP A 459 -13.20 13.68 26.78
CA ASP A 459 -12.49 13.50 28.06
C ASP A 459 -11.15 14.24 28.08
N THR A 460 -11.01 15.17 29.05
CA THR A 460 -9.83 16.04 29.17
C THR A 460 -8.57 15.26 29.53
N SER A 461 -8.68 14.19 30.31
CA SER A 461 -7.54 13.36 30.71
C SER A 461 -6.97 12.60 29.50
N LEU A 462 -7.84 12.02 28.67
CA LEU A 462 -7.45 11.35 27.43
C LEU A 462 -6.84 12.33 26.41
N ARG A 463 -7.43 13.53 26.26
CA ARG A 463 -6.85 14.59 25.40
C ARG A 463 -5.44 15.00 25.84
N ASN A 464 -5.24 15.25 27.14
CA ASN A 464 -3.92 15.61 27.68
C ASN A 464 -2.90 14.48 27.49
N LEU A 465 -3.34 13.25 27.64
CA LEU A 465 -2.51 12.06 27.41
C LEU A 465 -2.08 11.95 25.94
N LEU A 466 -2.99 12.17 24.99
CA LEU A 466 -2.67 12.18 23.56
C LEU A 466 -1.70 13.31 23.20
N LEU A 467 -1.96 14.53 23.70
CA LEU A 467 -1.04 15.66 23.52
C LEU A 467 0.36 15.32 24.04
N SER A 468 0.46 14.67 25.21
CA SER A 468 1.75 14.28 25.76
C SER A 468 2.48 13.28 24.88
N GLU A 469 1.77 12.37 24.23
CA GLU A 469 2.36 11.38 23.31
C GLU A 469 2.79 12.03 21.98
N ILE A 470 1.97 12.92 21.43
CA ILE A 470 2.33 13.72 20.24
C ILE A 470 3.62 14.52 20.52
N ARG A 471 3.72 15.16 21.70
CA ARG A 471 4.89 15.95 22.10
C ARG A 471 6.19 15.17 22.27
N LYS A 472 6.12 13.88 22.57
CA LYS A 472 7.33 13.03 22.64
C LYS A 472 8.01 12.86 21.30
N ASN A 473 7.31 13.05 20.20
CA ASN A 473 7.78 12.83 18.83
C ASN A 473 8.07 14.15 18.07
N LYS A 474 8.48 15.22 18.78
CA LYS A 474 8.70 16.58 18.23
C LYS A 474 9.77 16.68 17.12
N ASN A 475 10.53 15.63 16.86
CA ASN A 475 11.54 15.63 15.79
C ASN A 475 10.94 15.52 14.38
N SER A 476 9.63 15.25 14.27
CA SER A 476 8.89 15.21 13.03
C SER A 476 8.09 16.49 12.82
N ALA A 477 8.17 17.08 11.62
CA ALA A 477 7.37 18.25 11.25
C ALA A 477 5.86 17.96 11.39
N LEU A 478 5.42 16.73 11.11
CA LEU A 478 4.03 16.31 11.22
C LEU A 478 3.53 16.29 12.65
N TYR A 479 4.34 15.77 13.61
CA TYR A 479 4.00 15.79 15.04
C TYR A 479 4.04 17.20 15.62
N THR A 480 4.94 18.06 15.14
CA THR A 480 4.97 19.49 15.54
C THR A 480 3.68 20.17 15.12
N LEU A 481 3.26 20.00 13.88
CA LEU A 481 2.01 20.57 13.38
C LEU A 481 0.78 20.03 14.12
N LEU A 482 0.74 18.73 14.41
CA LEU A 482 -0.34 18.13 15.21
C LEU A 482 -0.37 18.70 16.64
N ASP A 483 0.76 18.88 17.32
CA ASP A 483 0.81 19.49 18.66
C ASP A 483 0.25 20.92 18.64
N GLU A 484 0.66 21.72 17.66
CA GLU A 484 0.17 23.09 17.49
C GLU A 484 -1.35 23.14 17.30
N LEU A 485 -1.89 22.31 16.39
CA LEU A 485 -3.32 22.26 16.10
C LEU A 485 -4.14 21.73 17.27
N CYS A 486 -3.71 20.64 17.89
CA CYS A 486 -4.40 20.05 19.04
C CYS A 486 -4.36 21.00 20.25
N THR A 487 -3.24 21.70 20.49
CA THR A 487 -3.10 22.69 21.55
C THR A 487 -4.02 23.89 21.30
N ALA A 488 -4.10 24.37 20.05
CA ALA A 488 -4.98 25.46 19.66
C ALA A 488 -6.46 25.15 19.94
N VAL A 489 -6.89 23.92 19.64
CA VAL A 489 -8.27 23.47 19.91
C VAL A 489 -8.57 23.37 21.39
N VAL A 490 -7.63 22.95 22.22
CA VAL A 490 -7.81 22.93 23.69
C VAL A 490 -7.92 24.37 24.24
N ALA A 491 -7.07 25.27 23.79
CA ALA A 491 -7.09 26.68 24.22
C ALA A 491 -8.39 27.39 23.75
N ASP A 492 -8.86 27.15 22.55
CA ASP A 492 -10.08 27.72 22.02
C ASP A 492 -11.34 27.30 22.80
N ASN A 493 -11.38 26.04 23.26
CA ASN A 493 -12.46 25.56 24.13
C ASN A 493 -12.46 26.18 25.53
N GLN A 494 -11.30 26.65 26.03
CA GLN A 494 -11.18 27.21 27.38
C GLN A 494 -11.41 28.73 27.42
N THR A 495 -11.02 29.46 26.38
CA THR A 495 -10.93 30.94 26.46
C THR A 495 -11.92 31.71 25.60
N ASN A 496 -12.63 31.04 24.67
CA ASN A 496 -13.43 31.69 23.62
C ASN A 496 -12.67 32.78 22.82
N ASN A 497 -11.36 32.87 22.95
CA ASN A 497 -10.52 33.88 22.34
C ASN A 497 -9.80 33.32 21.11
N ASN A 498 -9.97 34.00 19.98
CA ASN A 498 -9.37 33.71 18.66
C ASN A 498 -7.84 33.95 18.66
N SER A 499 -7.07 33.31 19.51
CA SER A 499 -5.65 33.63 19.66
C SER A 499 -4.72 32.94 18.65
N HIS A 500 -5.19 31.99 17.86
CA HIS A 500 -4.33 31.25 16.91
C HIS A 500 -4.62 31.62 15.44
N LEU A 501 -3.60 32.13 14.73
CA LEU A 501 -3.64 32.54 13.32
C LEU A 501 -4.22 31.46 12.39
N LEU A 502 -3.85 30.19 12.59
CA LEU A 502 -4.33 29.06 11.78
C LEU A 502 -5.84 28.82 11.91
N LEU A 503 -6.41 28.92 13.12
CA LEU A 503 -7.85 28.76 13.35
C LEU A 503 -8.63 29.98 12.87
N ASN A 504 -8.04 31.15 12.88
CA ASN A 504 -8.67 32.37 12.39
C ASN A 504 -8.87 32.36 10.87
N SER A 505 -7.95 31.77 10.11
CA SER A 505 -8.05 31.65 8.65
C SER A 505 -9.24 30.82 8.18
N VAL A 506 -9.73 29.89 9.02
CA VAL A 506 -10.90 29.04 8.72
C VAL A 506 -12.14 29.38 9.56
N GLY A 507 -12.05 30.34 10.48
CA GLY A 507 -13.16 30.84 11.30
C GLY A 507 -14.09 31.81 10.57
N LEU A 508 -13.58 32.41 9.49
CA LEU A 508 -14.26 33.45 8.68
C LEU A 508 -14.20 33.07 7.18
N LEU A 509 -15.24 33.41 6.45
CA LEU A 509 -15.22 33.44 5.00
C LEU A 509 -15.77 34.79 4.52
N GLY A 510 -14.87 35.60 3.95
CA GLY A 510 -15.16 36.97 3.58
C GLY A 510 -16.15 37.07 2.40
N PHE A 511 -17.16 37.91 2.48
CA PHE A 511 -18.13 38.12 1.41
C PHE A 511 -17.46 38.51 0.09
N ASN A 512 -16.45 39.39 0.15
CA ASN A 512 -15.75 39.85 -1.05
C ASN A 512 -14.91 38.75 -1.71
N SER A 513 -14.40 37.78 -0.98
CA SER A 513 -13.64 36.66 -1.51
C SER A 513 -14.51 35.61 -2.23
N LEU A 514 -15.82 35.67 -2.02
CA LEU A 514 -16.82 34.80 -2.66
C LEU A 514 -17.36 35.35 -3.97
N LYS A 515 -17.10 36.60 -4.28
CA LYS A 515 -17.61 37.22 -5.50
C LYS A 515 -16.86 36.72 -6.74
N ASN A 516 -17.61 36.38 -7.78
CA ASN A 516 -17.06 36.10 -9.10
C ASN A 516 -16.70 37.39 -9.84
N ASN A 517 -16.25 37.27 -11.09
CA ASN A 517 -15.92 38.42 -11.97
C ASN A 517 -17.10 39.37 -12.20
N GLN A 518 -18.35 38.89 -12.08
CA GLN A 518 -19.58 39.70 -12.19
C GLN A 518 -20.00 40.35 -10.85
N GLN A 519 -19.15 40.32 -9.83
CA GLN A 519 -19.40 40.84 -8.49
C GLN A 519 -20.57 40.17 -7.77
N LYS A 520 -20.88 38.92 -8.11
CA LYS A 520 -21.96 38.10 -7.54
C LYS A 520 -21.39 36.93 -6.79
N VAL A 521 -22.05 36.53 -5.70
CA VAL A 521 -21.77 35.25 -5.03
C VAL A 521 -22.62 34.18 -5.70
N VAL A 522 -21.98 33.16 -6.25
CA VAL A 522 -22.66 32.08 -6.95
C VAL A 522 -22.55 30.78 -6.15
N ILE A 523 -23.71 30.20 -5.88
CA ILE A 523 -23.86 28.89 -5.21
C ILE A 523 -24.34 27.88 -6.25
N ARG A 524 -23.63 26.81 -6.48
CA ARG A 524 -24.10 25.69 -7.27
C ARG A 524 -24.54 24.57 -6.37
N GLN A 525 -25.78 24.11 -6.51
CA GLN A 525 -26.37 23.04 -5.74
C GLN A 525 -26.66 21.83 -6.63
N TYR A 526 -26.14 20.67 -6.26
CA TYR A 526 -26.34 19.41 -6.96
C TYR A 526 -27.48 18.62 -6.33
N PHE A 527 -28.44 18.21 -7.15
CA PHE A 527 -29.51 17.29 -6.82
C PHE A 527 -29.45 16.05 -7.70
N TYR A 528 -30.02 14.95 -7.23
CA TYR A 528 -30.05 13.66 -7.91
C TYR A 528 -31.46 13.16 -8.05
N GLY A 529 -31.70 12.31 -9.07
CA GLY A 529 -33.03 11.81 -9.44
C GLY A 529 -33.53 10.60 -8.65
N ASP A 530 -32.97 10.39 -7.46
CA ASP A 530 -33.34 9.31 -6.55
C ASP A 530 -34.75 9.54 -5.91
N LYS A 531 -35.19 8.55 -5.11
CA LYS A 531 -36.54 8.49 -4.55
C LYS A 531 -37.00 9.77 -3.81
N ASP A 532 -36.10 10.45 -3.10
CA ASP A 532 -36.41 11.64 -2.30
C ASP A 532 -35.88 12.94 -2.92
N GLY A 533 -35.15 12.85 -4.02
CA GLY A 533 -34.55 14.02 -4.70
C GLY A 533 -35.55 15.08 -5.07
N ALA A 534 -36.69 14.70 -5.67
CA ALA A 534 -37.77 15.65 -6.04
C ALA A 534 -38.36 16.36 -4.82
N GLN A 535 -38.56 15.63 -3.71
CA GLN A 535 -39.09 16.19 -2.46
C GLN A 535 -38.11 17.20 -1.87
N ILE A 536 -36.81 16.87 -1.85
CA ILE A 536 -35.73 17.70 -1.31
C ILE A 536 -35.59 18.97 -2.16
N PHE A 537 -35.66 18.87 -3.50
CA PHE A 537 -35.60 19.99 -4.42
C PHE A 537 -36.80 20.92 -4.22
N ASN A 538 -38.00 20.38 -4.12
CA ASN A 538 -39.20 21.20 -3.89
C ASN A 538 -39.15 21.92 -2.53
N ALA A 539 -38.67 21.23 -1.48
CA ALA A 539 -38.44 21.84 -0.16
C ALA A 539 -37.39 22.99 -0.25
N PHE A 540 -36.33 22.82 -1.04
CA PHE A 540 -35.34 23.88 -1.31
C PHE A 540 -35.99 25.08 -1.98
N ILE A 541 -36.69 24.91 -3.09
CA ILE A 541 -37.40 25.99 -3.81
C ILE A 541 -38.35 26.73 -2.88
N ASN A 542 -39.18 25.98 -2.13
CA ASN A 542 -40.17 26.56 -1.21
C ASN A 542 -39.52 27.36 -0.07
N SER A 543 -38.31 26.99 0.36
CA SER A 543 -37.58 27.69 1.44
C SER A 543 -37.16 29.12 1.05
N PHE A 544 -37.08 29.42 -0.25
CA PHE A 544 -36.75 30.71 -0.82
C PHE A 544 -37.97 31.45 -1.42
N ASN A 545 -39.18 30.95 -1.23
CA ASN A 545 -40.40 31.64 -1.63
C ASN A 545 -40.72 32.77 -0.65
N LYS A 546 -39.93 33.86 -0.70
CA LYS A 546 -39.96 35.03 0.18
C LYS A 546 -39.73 36.29 -0.65
N PRO A 547 -40.21 37.48 -0.19
CA PRO A 547 -40.10 38.73 -0.94
C PRO A 547 -38.66 39.14 -1.30
N SER A 548 -37.66 38.70 -0.56
CA SER A 548 -36.23 39.02 -0.82
C SER A 548 -35.60 38.13 -1.88
N TRP A 549 -36.31 37.15 -2.42
CA TRP A 549 -35.78 36.19 -3.40
C TRP A 549 -36.69 36.08 -4.63
N LYS A 550 -36.07 35.92 -5.80
CA LYS A 550 -36.70 35.61 -7.08
C LYS A 550 -36.35 34.22 -7.51
N ILE A 551 -37.33 33.43 -7.97
CA ILE A 551 -37.15 32.08 -8.46
C ILE A 551 -37.46 32.05 -9.94
N ASN A 552 -36.50 31.61 -10.76
CA ASN A 552 -36.61 31.37 -12.18
C ASN A 552 -36.40 29.90 -12.49
N LYS A 553 -37.42 29.21 -13.00
CA LYS A 553 -37.36 27.78 -13.32
C LYS A 553 -37.16 27.58 -14.81
N GLN A 554 -36.15 26.76 -15.14
CA GLN A 554 -35.88 26.26 -16.48
C GLN A 554 -36.22 24.75 -16.57
N LYS A 555 -36.11 24.19 -17.77
CA LYS A 555 -36.40 22.74 -17.96
C LYS A 555 -35.47 21.83 -17.11
N TYR A 556 -34.20 22.17 -17.04
CA TYR A 556 -33.16 21.34 -16.43
C TYR A 556 -32.60 21.88 -15.11
N TRP A 557 -32.89 23.14 -14.76
CA TRP A 557 -32.42 23.75 -13.49
C TRP A 557 -33.36 24.87 -13.04
N ALA A 558 -33.12 25.34 -11.83
CA ALA A 558 -33.71 26.56 -11.31
C ALA A 558 -32.61 27.51 -10.83
N GLU A 559 -32.83 28.79 -11.03
CA GLU A 559 -32.08 29.88 -10.44
C GLU A 559 -32.90 30.53 -9.31
N VAL A 560 -32.30 30.62 -8.12
CA VAL A 560 -32.83 31.41 -7.00
C VAL A 560 -31.87 32.57 -6.77
N SER A 561 -32.34 33.81 -7.03
CA SER A 561 -31.51 35.00 -6.90
C SER A 561 -32.08 35.96 -5.86
N SER A 562 -31.21 36.62 -5.11
CA SER A 562 -31.61 37.69 -4.21
C SER A 562 -32.05 38.92 -5.03
N ILE A 563 -33.09 39.66 -4.56
CA ILE A 563 -33.62 40.84 -5.25
C ILE A 563 -32.54 41.91 -5.44
N ASN A 564 -31.61 42.03 -4.49
CA ASN A 564 -30.48 42.95 -4.59
C ASN A 564 -29.34 42.46 -5.52
N GLY A 565 -29.48 41.27 -6.14
CA GLY A 565 -28.55 40.72 -7.11
C GLY A 565 -27.23 40.23 -6.57
N ARG A 566 -27.05 40.15 -5.24
CA ARG A 566 -25.78 39.74 -4.62
C ARG A 566 -25.54 38.25 -4.63
N VAL A 567 -26.60 37.42 -4.51
CA VAL A 567 -26.53 35.97 -4.39
C VAL A 567 -27.34 35.29 -5.47
N HIS A 568 -26.75 34.36 -6.18
CA HIS A 568 -27.38 33.52 -7.18
C HIS A 568 -27.16 32.04 -6.84
N ILE A 569 -28.21 31.25 -6.69
CA ILE A 569 -28.17 29.82 -6.42
C ILE A 569 -28.67 29.08 -7.65
N PHE A 570 -27.81 28.34 -8.31
CA PHE A 570 -28.14 27.48 -9.43
C PHE A 570 -28.29 26.06 -8.98
N ALA A 571 -29.42 25.44 -9.22
CA ALA A 571 -29.75 24.08 -8.79
C ALA A 571 -30.27 23.26 -9.97
N ASN A 572 -29.65 22.17 -10.33
CA ASN A 572 -30.16 21.26 -11.36
C ASN A 572 -31.45 20.58 -10.89
N ALA A 573 -32.35 20.29 -11.83
CA ALA A 573 -33.57 19.54 -11.55
C ALA A 573 -33.21 18.06 -11.27
N PRO A 574 -33.80 17.42 -10.24
CA PRO A 574 -33.65 15.99 -9.94
C PRO A 574 -34.59 15.18 -10.86
N LEU A 575 -34.21 15.06 -12.13
CA LEU A 575 -34.93 14.25 -13.11
C LEU A 575 -34.61 12.76 -12.92
N ASP A 576 -35.35 11.86 -13.60
CA ASP A 576 -35.24 10.42 -13.41
C ASP A 576 -33.80 9.91 -13.63
N GLU A 577 -33.22 9.30 -12.58
CA GLU A 577 -31.86 8.75 -12.59
C GLU A 577 -31.73 7.51 -13.47
N LYS A 578 -32.80 6.72 -13.61
CA LYS A 578 -32.78 5.48 -14.40
C LYS A 578 -32.62 5.75 -15.89
N GLU A 579 -33.05 6.92 -16.34
CA GLU A 579 -32.88 7.41 -17.70
C GLU A 579 -31.72 8.40 -17.83
N GLU A 580 -30.87 8.53 -16.79
CA GLU A 580 -29.73 9.45 -16.70
C GLU A 580 -30.13 10.94 -16.96
N LEU A 581 -31.40 11.27 -16.76
CA LEU A 581 -31.89 12.60 -16.99
C LEU A 581 -31.44 13.63 -15.95
N ASP A 582 -31.16 13.17 -14.73
CA ASP A 582 -30.57 14.01 -13.69
C ASP A 582 -29.11 14.40 -14.02
N LEU A 583 -28.31 13.48 -14.58
CA LEU A 583 -26.96 13.78 -15.10
C LEU A 583 -27.05 14.77 -16.27
N LYS A 584 -27.99 14.57 -17.19
CA LYS A 584 -28.25 15.52 -18.28
C LYS A 584 -28.62 16.89 -17.76
N ALA A 585 -29.39 16.99 -16.68
CA ALA A 585 -29.76 18.26 -16.06
C ALA A 585 -28.51 18.93 -15.42
N GLN A 586 -27.63 18.16 -14.79
CA GLN A 586 -26.36 18.65 -14.26
C GLN A 586 -25.44 19.17 -15.36
N ASP A 587 -25.32 18.45 -16.48
CA ASP A 587 -24.49 18.81 -17.62
C ASP A 587 -25.04 20.06 -18.34
N SER A 588 -26.38 20.14 -18.50
CA SER A 588 -27.03 21.31 -19.08
C SER A 588 -26.78 22.57 -18.26
N LEU A 589 -26.86 22.47 -16.93
CA LEU A 589 -26.52 23.59 -16.05
C LEU A 589 -25.00 23.91 -16.11
N THR A 590 -24.12 22.91 -16.17
CA THR A 590 -22.68 23.12 -16.31
C THR A 590 -22.37 23.88 -17.59
N THR A 591 -22.95 23.44 -18.72
CA THR A 591 -22.80 24.10 -20.03
C THR A 591 -23.26 25.56 -20.00
N TYR A 592 -24.42 25.82 -19.36
CA TYR A 592 -24.91 27.17 -19.19
C TYR A 592 -23.96 28.06 -18.38
N LEU A 593 -23.48 27.56 -17.21
CA LEU A 593 -22.57 28.31 -16.35
C LEU A 593 -21.24 28.63 -17.06
N ILE A 594 -20.72 27.69 -17.84
CA ILE A 594 -19.51 27.90 -18.65
C ILE A 594 -19.75 28.93 -19.75
N ALA A 595 -20.85 28.81 -20.47
CA ALA A 595 -21.21 29.77 -21.57
C ALA A 595 -21.39 31.20 -21.08
N GLU A 596 -21.91 31.39 -19.87
CA GLU A 596 -22.12 32.70 -19.25
C GLU A 596 -20.91 33.16 -18.40
N GLU A 597 -19.79 32.41 -18.43
CA GLU A 597 -18.58 32.68 -17.64
C GLU A 597 -18.86 32.81 -16.13
N ILE A 598 -19.80 32.02 -15.61
CA ILE A 598 -20.22 32.04 -14.21
C ILE A 598 -19.45 30.95 -13.44
N SER A 599 -18.52 31.35 -12.57
CA SER A 599 -17.78 30.43 -11.69
C SER A 599 -18.42 30.41 -10.31
N PRO A 600 -18.89 29.22 -9.83
CA PRO A 600 -19.43 29.06 -8.48
C PRO A 600 -18.34 29.12 -7.42
N SER A 601 -18.49 29.96 -6.41
CA SER A 601 -17.63 30.04 -5.24
C SER A 601 -18.09 29.12 -4.10
N ILE A 602 -19.35 28.67 -4.13
CA ILE A 602 -19.94 27.75 -3.14
C ILE A 602 -20.56 26.57 -3.85
N ILE A 603 -20.20 25.37 -3.44
CA ILE A 603 -20.73 24.10 -3.96
C ILE A 603 -21.51 23.39 -2.85
N VAL A 604 -22.72 22.92 -3.18
CA VAL A 604 -23.59 22.21 -2.25
C VAL A 604 -24.01 20.87 -2.83
N HIS A 605 -23.71 19.80 -2.13
CA HIS A 605 -24.17 18.45 -2.45
C HIS A 605 -25.45 18.12 -1.69
N ARG A 606 -26.48 17.69 -2.40
CA ARG A 606 -27.79 17.31 -1.84
C ARG A 606 -28.26 15.97 -2.40
N GLY A 607 -27.55 14.91 -2.03
CA GLY A 607 -27.84 13.54 -2.42
C GLY A 607 -27.24 12.54 -1.44
N HIS A 608 -27.38 11.27 -1.74
CA HIS A 608 -26.75 10.21 -0.98
C HIS A 608 -25.22 10.21 -1.13
N SER A 609 -24.52 9.52 -0.21
CA SER A 609 -23.03 9.51 -0.18
C SER A 609 -22.42 8.88 -1.43
N TYR A 610 -23.08 7.95 -2.10
CA TYR A 610 -22.60 7.34 -3.34
C TYR A 610 -22.58 8.32 -4.53
N TYR A 611 -23.38 9.40 -4.49
CA TYR A 611 -23.29 10.48 -5.48
C TYR A 611 -22.22 11.53 -5.17
N ALA A 612 -21.64 11.53 -3.97
CA ALA A 612 -20.69 12.56 -3.56
C ALA A 612 -19.49 12.68 -4.52
N ASN A 613 -19.03 11.57 -5.07
CA ASN A 613 -17.93 11.59 -6.05
C ASN A 613 -18.29 12.33 -7.34
N HIS A 614 -19.56 12.28 -7.80
CA HIS A 614 -20.02 13.05 -8.96
C HIS A 614 -19.99 14.56 -8.67
N THR A 615 -20.52 15.00 -7.52
CA THR A 615 -20.39 16.39 -7.11
C THR A 615 -18.94 16.82 -7.02
N ILE A 616 -18.06 16.00 -6.40
CA ILE A 616 -16.64 16.32 -6.21
C ILE A 616 -15.93 16.44 -7.57
N ALA A 617 -16.25 15.60 -8.55
CA ALA A 617 -15.70 15.70 -9.90
C ALA A 617 -16.04 17.03 -10.58
N GLY A 618 -17.20 17.62 -10.26
CA GLY A 618 -17.65 18.93 -10.76
C GLY A 618 -17.22 20.15 -9.93
N ILE A 619 -16.35 19.97 -8.92
CA ILE A 619 -15.81 21.10 -8.14
C ILE A 619 -14.72 21.79 -8.97
N ASP A 620 -14.91 23.09 -9.17
CA ASP A 620 -13.90 23.98 -9.74
C ASP A 620 -12.95 24.51 -8.67
N SER A 621 -11.71 24.84 -9.05
CA SER A 621 -10.69 25.41 -8.16
C SER A 621 -11.11 26.79 -7.58
N SER A 622 -12.09 27.47 -8.19
CA SER A 622 -12.70 28.69 -7.68
C SER A 622 -13.52 28.51 -6.40
N ALA A 623 -13.92 27.27 -6.08
CA ALA A 623 -14.73 26.99 -4.90
C ALA A 623 -14.01 27.39 -3.61
N LYS A 624 -14.67 28.22 -2.79
CA LYS A 624 -14.21 28.66 -1.46
C LYS A 624 -14.95 27.98 -0.32
N LEU A 625 -16.13 27.40 -0.61
CA LEU A 625 -16.91 26.63 0.35
C LEU A 625 -17.53 25.41 -0.34
N VAL A 626 -17.40 24.26 0.29
CA VAL A 626 -18.09 23.02 -0.11
C VAL A 626 -18.92 22.51 1.06
N LEU A 627 -20.23 22.37 0.86
CA LEU A 627 -21.15 21.74 1.80
C LEU A 627 -21.54 20.36 1.28
N LEU A 628 -21.01 19.30 1.94
CA LEU A 628 -21.34 17.91 1.63
C LEU A 628 -22.51 17.45 2.51
N GLY A 629 -23.73 17.60 2.01
CA GLY A 629 -24.96 17.28 2.75
C GLY A 629 -25.32 15.80 2.81
N SER A 630 -24.42 14.89 2.38
CA SER A 630 -24.62 13.43 2.44
C SER A 630 -24.23 12.83 3.79
N CYS A 631 -24.62 11.58 4.00
CA CYS A 631 -24.12 10.77 5.11
C CYS A 631 -22.61 10.58 4.97
N GLY A 632 -21.83 10.76 6.05
CA GLY A 632 -20.39 10.57 6.06
C GLY A 632 -19.62 11.44 5.06
N GLY A 633 -20.17 12.57 4.64
CA GLY A 633 -19.50 13.51 3.72
C GLY A 633 -18.13 13.95 4.22
N TYR A 634 -17.90 13.91 5.53
CA TYR A 634 -16.62 14.20 6.16
C TYR A 634 -15.47 13.33 5.65
N GLN A 635 -15.71 12.09 5.29
CA GLN A 635 -14.70 11.14 4.76
C GLN A 635 -14.18 11.53 3.35
N LYS A 636 -14.79 12.52 2.71
CA LYS A 636 -14.41 13.01 1.37
C LYS A 636 -13.53 14.27 1.39
N LEU A 637 -13.03 14.68 2.57
CA LEU A 637 -12.22 15.90 2.70
C LEU A 637 -11.01 15.94 1.77
N ALA A 638 -10.20 14.87 1.75
CA ALA A 638 -9.01 14.80 0.91
C ALA A 638 -9.36 14.94 -0.59
N SER A 639 -10.44 14.29 -1.02
CA SER A 639 -10.92 14.35 -2.41
C SER A 639 -11.41 15.76 -2.79
N VAL A 640 -12.08 16.47 -1.87
CA VAL A 640 -12.50 17.86 -2.10
C VAL A 640 -11.27 18.77 -2.20
N LEU A 641 -10.32 18.66 -1.28
CA LEU A 641 -9.11 19.49 -1.27
C LEU A 641 -8.17 19.21 -2.45
N SER A 642 -8.24 18.02 -3.06
CA SER A 642 -7.50 17.75 -4.29
C SER A 642 -8.02 18.55 -5.48
N ARG A 643 -9.32 18.94 -5.47
CA ARG A 643 -9.96 19.76 -6.51
C ARG A 643 -9.87 21.24 -6.21
N ALA A 644 -10.14 21.64 -4.98
CA ALA A 644 -10.15 23.03 -4.53
C ALA A 644 -9.35 23.15 -3.20
N PRO A 645 -8.02 23.33 -3.27
CA PRO A 645 -7.16 23.35 -2.09
C PRO A 645 -7.50 24.44 -1.07
N GLU A 646 -8.01 25.57 -1.55
CA GLU A 646 -8.35 26.74 -0.72
C GLU A 646 -9.75 26.67 -0.09
N THR A 647 -10.54 25.64 -0.42
CA THR A 647 -11.94 25.57 0.01
C THR A 647 -12.05 25.28 1.51
N GLN A 648 -13.07 25.82 2.15
CA GLN A 648 -13.55 25.37 3.46
C GLN A 648 -14.61 24.28 3.24
N VAL A 649 -14.68 23.29 4.13
CA VAL A 649 -15.63 22.17 3.97
C VAL A 649 -16.49 22.05 5.21
N ILE A 650 -17.79 21.90 4.99
CA ILE A 650 -18.79 21.53 6.00
C ILE A 650 -19.37 20.18 5.61
N ALA A 651 -19.31 19.23 6.50
CA ALA A 651 -19.85 17.90 6.28
C ALA A 651 -20.29 17.24 7.60
N SER A 652 -21.14 16.23 7.51
CA SER A 652 -21.48 15.40 8.65
C SER A 652 -20.55 14.19 8.74
N LYS A 653 -20.14 13.83 9.95
CA LYS A 653 -19.48 12.54 10.27
C LYS A 653 -20.45 11.36 10.28
N GLN A 654 -21.73 11.62 10.53
CA GLN A 654 -22.79 10.62 10.53
C GLN A 654 -23.82 10.86 9.43
N ILE A 655 -25.10 10.64 9.76
CA ILE A 655 -26.20 10.71 8.80
C ILE A 655 -26.48 12.18 8.43
N GLY A 656 -26.38 12.51 7.14
CA GLY A 656 -26.76 13.81 6.61
C GLY A 656 -28.28 14.04 6.72
N LYS A 657 -28.71 15.08 7.42
CA LYS A 657 -30.12 15.40 7.63
C LYS A 657 -30.58 16.55 6.75
N GLY A 658 -31.61 16.31 5.95
CA GLY A 658 -32.19 17.31 5.04
C GLY A 658 -32.55 18.62 5.71
N VAL A 659 -33.12 18.57 6.93
CA VAL A 659 -33.51 19.75 7.71
C VAL A 659 -32.31 20.59 8.15
N ILE A 660 -31.19 19.97 8.49
CA ILE A 660 -29.96 20.66 8.88
C ILE A 660 -29.30 21.30 7.66
N ASN A 661 -29.18 20.54 6.57
CA ASN A 661 -28.61 21.03 5.31
C ASN A 661 -29.40 22.23 4.76
N ALA A 662 -30.73 22.19 4.84
CA ALA A 662 -31.58 23.31 4.41
C ALA A 662 -31.39 24.54 5.31
N ALA A 663 -31.29 24.35 6.62
CA ALA A 663 -31.05 25.43 7.58
C ALA A 663 -29.67 26.08 7.39
N LEU A 664 -28.61 25.27 7.17
CA LEU A 664 -27.25 25.75 6.87
C LEU A 664 -27.22 26.58 5.60
N LEU A 665 -27.75 26.04 4.48
CA LEU A 665 -27.77 26.76 3.20
C LEU A 665 -28.52 28.09 3.31
N ARG A 666 -29.69 28.07 3.95
CA ARG A 666 -30.49 29.27 4.14
C ARG A 666 -29.75 30.32 4.97
N GLN A 667 -29.15 29.93 6.08
CA GLN A 667 -28.39 30.86 6.94
C GLN A 667 -27.20 31.47 6.22
N ILE A 668 -26.49 30.68 5.39
CA ILE A 668 -25.40 31.13 4.55
C ILE A 668 -25.92 32.13 3.52
N ALA A 669 -26.98 31.76 2.76
CA ALA A 669 -27.54 32.61 1.69
C ALA A 669 -28.09 33.95 2.22
N GLU A 670 -28.81 33.92 3.35
CA GLU A 670 -29.37 35.15 3.98
C GLU A 670 -28.25 36.05 4.58
N THR A 671 -27.12 35.49 5.02
CA THR A 671 -25.96 36.25 5.47
C THR A 671 -25.29 36.95 4.30
N LEU A 672 -25.10 36.26 3.19
CA LEU A 672 -24.48 36.76 1.97
C LEU A 672 -25.41 37.79 1.23
N GLU A 673 -26.71 37.56 1.26
CA GLU A 673 -27.72 38.51 0.72
C GLU A 673 -27.57 39.87 1.40
N LYS A 674 -27.30 39.92 2.71
CA LYS A 674 -27.03 41.16 3.47
C LYS A 674 -25.61 41.73 3.21
N GLY A 675 -24.79 41.10 2.39
CA GLY A 675 -23.42 41.52 2.09
C GLY A 675 -22.47 41.35 3.26
N LYS A 676 -22.76 40.42 4.17
CA LYS A 676 -21.97 40.16 5.38
C LYS A 676 -21.05 38.96 5.18
N ASP A 677 -19.90 39.01 5.88
CA ASP A 677 -19.01 37.88 5.97
C ASP A 677 -19.65 36.71 6.73
N ILE A 678 -19.28 35.48 6.38
CA ILE A 678 -19.69 34.28 7.06
C ILE A 678 -18.78 34.08 8.27
N VAL A 679 -19.29 34.32 9.46
CA VAL A 679 -18.63 34.05 10.73
C VAL A 679 -19.16 32.74 11.28
N TRP A 680 -18.39 31.64 11.14
CA TRP A 680 -18.88 30.30 11.43
C TRP A 680 -19.37 30.11 12.87
N ARG A 681 -18.70 30.70 13.87
CA ARG A 681 -19.15 30.64 15.27
C ARG A 681 -20.56 31.22 15.45
N SER A 682 -20.83 32.33 14.77
CA SER A 682 -22.15 32.97 14.81
C SER A 682 -23.22 32.08 14.17
N ILE A 683 -22.94 31.54 12.98
CA ILE A 683 -23.87 30.62 12.28
C ILE A 683 -24.13 29.37 13.12
N TRP A 684 -23.07 28.74 13.66
CA TRP A 684 -23.25 27.52 14.49
C TRP A 684 -24.06 27.80 15.74
N LYS A 685 -23.84 28.93 16.42
CA LYS A 685 -24.62 29.34 17.59
C LYS A 685 -26.10 29.51 17.22
N GLN A 686 -26.41 30.23 16.16
CA GLN A 686 -27.78 30.49 15.71
C GLN A 686 -28.49 29.17 15.34
N LEU A 687 -27.82 28.28 14.60
CA LEU A 687 -28.38 26.99 14.23
C LEU A 687 -28.64 26.10 15.45
N ASN A 688 -27.70 26.08 16.42
CA ASN A 688 -27.89 25.31 17.65
C ASN A 688 -29.06 25.80 18.51
N GLU A 689 -29.41 27.10 18.42
CA GLU A 689 -30.56 27.70 19.06
C GLU A 689 -31.86 27.41 18.29
N GLN A 690 -31.82 27.41 16.95
CA GLN A 690 -32.97 27.19 16.06
C GLN A 690 -33.41 25.73 15.98
N LEU A 691 -32.45 24.80 15.91
CA LEU A 691 -32.75 23.37 15.77
C LEU A 691 -33.25 22.79 17.07
N LYS A 692 -34.24 21.87 16.97
CA LYS A 692 -34.90 21.23 18.12
C LYS A 692 -34.93 19.71 17.96
N GLY A 693 -35.11 19.01 19.07
CA GLY A 693 -35.28 17.55 19.12
C GLY A 693 -34.16 16.81 18.38
N ALA A 694 -34.51 15.79 17.62
CA ALA A 694 -33.56 14.94 16.88
C ALA A 694 -32.65 15.72 15.91
N ALA A 695 -33.13 16.81 15.32
CA ALA A 695 -32.31 17.65 14.46
C ALA A 695 -31.18 18.33 15.23
N LYS A 696 -31.43 18.81 16.46
CA LYS A 696 -30.41 19.41 17.31
C LYS A 696 -29.36 18.37 17.72
N THR A 697 -29.77 17.15 18.05
CA THR A 697 -28.86 16.04 18.37
C THR A 697 -27.98 15.71 17.14
N SER A 698 -28.57 15.51 15.96
CA SER A 698 -27.83 15.21 14.73
C SER A 698 -26.94 16.37 14.26
N PHE A 699 -27.19 17.61 14.67
CA PHE A 699 -26.33 18.75 14.35
C PHE A 699 -24.97 18.67 15.00
N GLN A 700 -24.83 17.91 16.10
CA GLN A 700 -23.54 17.67 16.75
C GLN A 700 -22.55 16.89 15.84
N ASP A 701 -23.06 16.16 14.86
CA ASP A 701 -22.24 15.40 13.90
C ASP A 701 -21.70 16.26 12.75
N TYR A 702 -22.23 17.48 12.57
CA TYR A 702 -21.77 18.43 11.57
C TYR A 702 -20.56 19.21 12.07
N ILE A 703 -19.46 19.15 11.33
CA ILE A 703 -18.19 19.76 11.72
C ILE A 703 -18.03 21.11 11.02
N PRO A 704 -17.98 22.23 11.77
CA PRO A 704 -17.69 23.53 11.20
C PRO A 704 -16.21 23.64 10.79
N PRO A 705 -15.86 24.50 9.81
CA PRO A 705 -14.49 24.63 9.33
C PRO A 705 -13.45 24.90 10.43
N TYR A 706 -13.77 25.71 11.42
CA TYR A 706 -12.85 26.03 12.54
C TYR A 706 -12.65 24.92 13.57
N LYS A 707 -13.45 23.85 13.54
CA LYS A 707 -13.27 22.63 14.35
C LYS A 707 -12.76 21.44 13.53
N ASN A 708 -12.58 21.63 12.23
CA ASN A 708 -12.15 20.58 11.33
C ASN A 708 -10.61 20.50 11.33
N ILE A 709 -10.04 19.84 12.37
CA ILE A 709 -8.59 19.72 12.53
C ILE A 709 -7.96 18.97 11.34
N GLY A 710 -8.60 17.93 10.83
CA GLY A 710 -8.14 17.20 9.67
C GLY A 710 -8.02 18.08 8.42
N LEU A 711 -9.01 18.95 8.17
CA LEU A 711 -8.95 19.93 7.08
C LEU A 711 -7.79 20.93 7.25
N ILE A 712 -7.60 21.45 8.48
CA ILE A 712 -6.56 22.42 8.77
C ILE A 712 -5.19 21.78 8.61
N LEU A 713 -5.01 20.56 9.11
CA LEU A 713 -3.79 19.77 8.98
C LEU A 713 -3.42 19.55 7.49
N LEU A 714 -4.38 19.09 6.68
CA LEU A 714 -4.18 18.86 5.25
C LEU A 714 -3.77 20.15 4.51
N LYS A 715 -4.43 21.27 4.80
CA LYS A 715 -4.10 22.55 4.18
C LYS A 715 -2.70 23.03 4.57
N THR A 716 -2.37 23.01 5.87
CA THR A 716 -1.09 23.49 6.36
C THR A 716 0.08 22.63 5.87
N TYR A 717 -0.11 21.31 5.84
CA TYR A 717 0.91 20.39 5.33
C TYR A 717 1.21 20.61 3.85
N ARG A 718 0.17 20.81 3.02
CA ARG A 718 0.33 21.08 1.57
C ARG A 718 1.00 22.43 1.28
N THR A 719 0.79 23.44 2.13
CA THR A 719 1.47 24.74 1.97
C THR A 719 2.91 24.71 2.43
N ALA A 720 3.31 23.74 3.24
CA ALA A 720 4.68 23.57 3.75
C ALA A 720 5.58 22.72 2.82
N GLN A 721 5.00 21.98 1.88
CA GLN A 721 5.70 21.28 0.79
C GLN A 721 5.86 22.18 -0.43
#